data_95c2177745ed6650627e1702c6a5003d
#
_entry.id   95c2177745ed6650627e1702c6a5003d
#
_cell.length_a   1.000
_cell.length_b   1.000
_cell.length_c   1.000
_cell.angle_alpha   90.00
_cell.angle_beta   90.00
_cell.angle_gamma   90.00
#
_symmetry.space_group_name_H-M   'P 1'
#
loop_
_entity.id
_entity.type
_entity.pdbx_description
1 polymer ?
#
loop_
_entity_poly.entity_id
_entity_poly.type
_entity_poly.pdbx_seq_one_letter_code
_entity_poly.pdbx_strand_id
1 'polypeptide(L)'
;MKKILALTGLLAAATTLTAQKPAQSGGKDSLKLFLQPVEVHALRAGEKAPFTKIDIGKREIETTNVGQDLPFLLNQTPSVVINSDAGNGVGYTGIWIRGTDDSRINMTLNGIPYNDAEEQSIFFVDLPDFASSTNSIQVQRGVGTSSNGAGAFGATINFSTNEFNENPYAELNNSYGSYDTWKNTLKAGSGLIDGHFTVDMRLSRIASNGYIDRATSDLRSLYFSAAWYDKNSSIRFNILQGKEKTYQAWNGIPQAKWDGNLPALQQHYDNNIGSLYFTPQDSTNLFQSSNRTYNYFTYRDQTDNYWQNHYQLFFNHQFSDRLSFNSAVFLTRGYGYYQEYHDQADLANASYSAYGLPPLVMGNDTLQSTSLVRQRWLDNYFYGTVASLQYKNNNTQLFLGGGWDRYDGKHYGNVLWAEQGGFPENYQYYNEPAIKIDYNVYGKWQQQLGQRWTSFLDLQWRHLDYELDGFDDNPSILVHPKYDFVNPKAGITYTHYNWQAYFSYAMSGHEPNRADFEAGVNDQPKPERLHDFELGLQQKGLKYSWGITGYYMLYHNQLVLTGKINDVGGYTRSNIARSYRLGIELQGSVRPIHWFSAEGNLALSRNKALDYVEYDDNYDNGGQVSHAYKTTNLSFSPVVVGAATINFMPLSHLTLSLPAKYVSEVYLDNAQQENRRLPGYFVQNFRAVYSLMSKIGRQTDLILQLNNVFDKRYTPNGYTYSYVYGGQLVTENFVFPMAGTNFMFAVNIKL
;
A
#
# COMPACT_ATOMS: atom_id res chain seq x y z
N MET A 1 34.05 17.06 -11.97
CA MET A 1 34.08 18.53 -11.84
C MET A 1 33.04 19.28 -12.71
N LYS A 2 32.55 18.77 -13.84
CA LYS A 2 31.51 19.46 -14.67
C LYS A 2 30.06 19.36 -14.14
N LYS A 3 29.78 18.50 -13.16
CA LYS A 3 28.42 18.35 -12.54
C LYS A 3 28.18 19.25 -11.33
N ILE A 4 29.22 19.87 -10.77
CA ILE A 4 29.11 20.76 -9.60
C ILE A 4 28.81 22.21 -10.05
N LEU A 5 29.19 22.59 -11.28
CA LEU A 5 28.91 23.93 -11.80
C LEU A 5 27.43 24.17 -12.20
N ALA A 6 26.64 23.11 -12.44
CA ALA A 6 25.22 23.25 -12.76
C ALA A 6 24.35 23.54 -11.52
N LEU A 7 24.79 23.11 -10.34
CA LEU A 7 24.05 23.34 -9.08
C LEU A 7 24.27 24.77 -8.54
N THR A 8 25.44 25.37 -8.80
CA THR A 8 25.74 26.76 -8.40
C THR A 8 25.02 27.79 -9.28
N GLY A 9 24.68 27.46 -10.53
CA GLY A 9 23.92 28.35 -11.42
C GLY A 9 22.44 28.49 -11.00
N LEU A 10 21.82 27.48 -10.43
CA LEU A 10 20.45 27.53 -9.94
C LEU A 10 20.33 28.27 -8.59
N LEU A 11 21.34 28.21 -7.73
CA LEU A 11 21.35 29.00 -6.48
C LEU A 11 21.55 30.50 -6.73
N ALA A 12 22.27 30.90 -7.78
CA ALA A 12 22.49 32.29 -8.14
C ALA A 12 21.25 32.97 -8.74
N ALA A 13 20.34 32.21 -9.37
CA ALA A 13 19.08 32.73 -9.91
C ALA A 13 18.02 32.98 -8.82
N ALA A 14 18.15 32.33 -7.66
CA ALA A 14 17.20 32.48 -6.54
C ALA A 14 17.49 33.74 -5.68
N THR A 15 18.64 34.39 -5.81
CA THR A 15 19.03 35.53 -4.97
C THR A 15 18.66 36.91 -5.56
N THR A 16 18.06 36.97 -6.75
CA THR A 16 17.63 38.25 -7.38
C THR A 16 16.16 38.58 -7.26
N LEU A 17 15.36 37.76 -6.54
CA LEU A 17 14.01 38.15 -6.15
C LEU A 17 14.10 39.09 -4.93
N THR A 18 14.31 40.36 -5.21
CA THR A 18 14.18 41.44 -4.21
C THR A 18 12.74 41.47 -3.72
N ALA A 19 12.55 41.10 -2.45
CA ALA A 19 11.27 41.28 -1.77
C ALA A 19 10.87 42.78 -1.79
N GLN A 20 9.87 43.10 -2.59
CA GLN A 20 9.19 44.39 -2.45
C GLN A 20 8.57 44.45 -1.06
N LYS A 21 8.94 45.47 -0.26
CA LYS A 21 8.28 45.77 1.01
C LYS A 21 6.80 46.03 0.71
N PRO A 22 5.85 45.37 1.42
CA PRO A 22 4.44 45.72 1.28
C PRO A 22 4.23 47.15 1.71
N ALA A 23 3.55 47.91 0.87
CA ALA A 23 3.05 49.25 1.24
C ALA A 23 2.05 49.11 2.42
N GLN A 24 2.30 49.76 3.52
CA GLN A 24 1.34 49.90 4.61
C GLN A 24 0.11 50.69 4.12
N SER A 25 -0.94 49.99 3.73
CA SER A 25 -2.27 50.58 3.60
C SER A 25 -3.05 50.28 4.89
N GLY A 26 -3.28 51.29 5.68
CA GLY A 26 -4.21 51.25 6.80
C GLY A 26 -5.64 51.05 6.32
N GLY A 27 -6.07 49.80 6.33
CA GLY A 27 -7.46 49.40 6.08
C GLY A 27 -7.86 48.36 7.11
N LYS A 28 -9.01 48.55 7.77
CA LYS A 28 -9.60 47.63 8.73
C LYS A 28 -9.62 46.21 8.11
N ASP A 29 -8.84 45.29 8.69
CA ASP A 29 -8.87 43.87 8.34
C ASP A 29 -10.25 43.28 8.62
N SER A 30 -11.09 43.19 7.60
CA SER A 30 -12.09 42.13 7.56
C SER A 30 -11.33 40.83 7.29
N LEU A 31 -11.20 39.97 8.29
CA LEU A 31 -10.79 38.58 8.12
C LEU A 31 -11.63 37.99 6.98
N LYS A 32 -11.03 37.88 5.79
CA LYS A 32 -11.64 37.13 4.69
C LYS A 32 -11.63 35.68 5.11
N LEU A 33 -12.76 35.17 5.56
CA LEU A 33 -12.94 33.73 5.75
C LEU A 33 -12.91 33.08 4.35
N PHE A 34 -11.76 32.56 3.95
CA PHE A 34 -11.67 31.68 2.80
C PHE A 34 -12.22 30.31 3.18
N LEU A 35 -12.91 29.66 2.24
CA LEU A 35 -13.25 28.25 2.38
C LEU A 35 -11.95 27.46 2.57
N GLN A 36 -11.73 26.97 3.79
CA GLN A 36 -10.75 25.91 3.97
C GLN A 36 -11.18 24.72 3.12
N PRO A 37 -10.26 23.93 2.54
CA PRO A 37 -10.62 22.80 1.71
C PRO A 37 -11.62 21.89 2.43
N VAL A 38 -12.89 21.97 2.03
CA VAL A 38 -13.99 21.19 2.60
C VAL A 38 -13.88 19.73 2.20
N GLU A 39 -13.13 19.45 1.13
CA GLU A 39 -12.99 18.17 0.45
C GLU A 39 -12.66 17.02 1.39
N VAL A 40 -11.69 17.21 2.27
CA VAL A 40 -11.18 16.15 3.14
C VAL A 40 -12.15 15.80 4.27
N HIS A 41 -12.88 16.80 4.79
CA HIS A 41 -13.80 16.59 5.92
C HIS A 41 -15.11 15.89 5.52
N ALA A 42 -15.55 16.05 4.26
CA ALA A 42 -16.77 15.39 3.78
C ALA A 42 -16.60 13.88 3.59
N LEU A 43 -15.39 13.44 3.26
CA LEU A 43 -15.09 12.06 2.91
C LEU A 43 -14.66 11.24 4.14
N ARG A 44 -14.01 11.84 5.12
CA ARG A 44 -13.49 11.16 6.30
C ARG A 44 -14.55 10.93 7.38
N ALA A 45 -14.32 9.90 8.18
CA ALA A 45 -15.13 9.68 9.38
C ALA A 45 -14.89 10.81 10.38
N GLY A 46 -15.96 11.54 10.73
CA GLY A 46 -15.92 12.62 11.72
C GLY A 46 -15.67 12.10 13.15
N GLU A 47 -15.46 12.99 14.12
CA GLU A 47 -15.17 12.62 15.50
C GLU A 47 -16.26 11.78 16.15
N LYS A 48 -17.54 12.02 15.82
CA LYS A 48 -18.69 11.30 16.38
C LYS A 48 -19.12 10.10 15.54
N ALA A 49 -18.40 9.78 14.46
CA ALA A 49 -18.68 8.59 13.66
C ALA A 49 -18.38 7.33 14.46
N PRO A 50 -19.24 6.31 14.41
CA PRO A 50 -19.10 5.09 15.21
C PRO A 50 -18.15 4.09 14.54
N PHE A 51 -16.94 4.50 14.17
CA PHE A 51 -15.94 3.68 13.50
C PHE A 51 -14.57 3.82 14.16
N THR A 52 -13.84 2.72 14.18
CA THR A 52 -12.46 2.70 14.67
C THR A 52 -11.54 3.40 13.68
N LYS A 53 -10.91 4.49 14.11
CA LYS A 53 -10.01 5.27 13.27
C LYS A 53 -8.82 5.84 14.02
N ILE A 54 -7.79 6.21 13.27
CA ILE A 54 -6.67 7.03 13.72
C ILE A 54 -6.37 8.09 12.67
N ASP A 55 -6.04 9.29 13.13
CA ASP A 55 -5.64 10.42 12.29
C ASP A 55 -4.17 10.75 12.56
N ILE A 56 -3.34 10.77 11.52
CA ILE A 56 -1.91 11.09 11.55
C ILE A 56 -1.74 12.47 10.92
N GLY A 57 -1.17 13.41 11.68
CA GLY A 57 -1.04 14.79 11.25
C GLY A 57 0.29 15.09 10.54
N LYS A 58 0.36 16.26 9.88
CA LYS A 58 1.51 16.72 9.09
C LYS A 58 2.85 16.63 9.86
N ARG A 59 2.91 17.10 11.11
CA ARG A 59 4.16 17.10 11.89
C ARG A 59 4.69 15.69 12.16
N GLU A 60 3.82 14.74 12.42
CA GLU A 60 4.18 13.34 12.62
C GLU A 60 4.72 12.73 11.34
N ILE A 61 4.04 12.99 10.20
CA ILE A 61 4.50 12.57 8.87
C ILE A 61 5.89 13.13 8.57
N GLU A 62 6.09 14.45 8.73
CA GLU A 62 7.37 15.13 8.45
C GLU A 62 8.56 14.58 9.25
N THR A 63 8.34 14.23 10.52
CA THR A 63 9.41 13.71 11.40
C THR A 63 9.66 12.23 11.22
N THR A 64 8.78 11.51 10.54
CA THR A 64 8.88 10.08 10.28
C THR A 64 9.35 9.79 8.85
N ASN A 65 9.04 10.69 7.91
CA ASN A 65 9.38 10.52 6.49
C ASN A 65 10.87 10.79 6.19
N VAL A 66 11.72 9.81 6.45
CA VAL A 66 13.16 9.88 6.18
C VAL A 66 13.57 9.19 4.87
N GLY A 67 12.61 8.71 4.05
CA GLY A 67 12.85 8.10 2.73
C GLY A 67 12.32 6.68 2.57
N GLN A 68 11.73 6.11 3.60
CA GLN A 68 11.00 4.85 3.52
C GLN A 68 9.59 5.08 2.96
N ASP A 69 8.99 4.05 2.37
CA ASP A 69 7.66 4.12 1.77
C ASP A 69 6.53 4.29 2.78
N LEU A 70 5.34 4.62 2.28
CA LEU A 70 4.15 4.96 3.07
C LEU A 70 3.77 3.94 4.17
N PRO A 71 3.86 2.60 3.97
CA PRO A 71 3.57 1.63 5.03
C PRO A 71 4.40 1.84 6.30
N PHE A 72 5.65 2.30 6.16
CA PHE A 72 6.54 2.52 7.31
C PHE A 72 6.07 3.67 8.21
N LEU A 73 5.36 4.67 7.67
CA LEU A 73 4.71 5.72 8.46
C LEU A 73 3.56 5.19 9.31
N LEU A 74 2.94 4.09 8.87
CA LEU A 74 1.77 3.48 9.52
C LEU A 74 2.14 2.37 10.51
N ASN A 75 3.43 2.00 10.64
CA ASN A 75 3.88 0.85 11.43
C ASN A 75 3.49 0.92 12.91
N GLN A 76 3.33 2.12 13.48
CA GLN A 76 2.90 2.29 14.88
C GLN A 76 1.36 2.28 15.04
N THR A 77 0.59 2.20 13.94
CA THR A 77 -0.87 2.08 13.98
C THR A 77 -1.30 0.72 14.55
N PRO A 78 -2.39 0.64 15.35
CA PRO A 78 -2.89 -0.63 15.87
C PRO A 78 -3.19 -1.65 14.76
N SER A 79 -2.87 -2.92 15.01
CA SER A 79 -3.10 -4.06 14.11
C SER A 79 -2.42 -3.98 12.74
N VAL A 80 -1.48 -3.06 12.54
CA VAL A 80 -0.72 -2.93 11.28
C VAL A 80 0.54 -3.79 11.34
N VAL A 81 0.81 -4.52 10.27
CA VAL A 81 2.08 -5.23 9.99
C VAL A 81 2.55 -4.81 8.63
N ILE A 82 3.85 -4.59 8.45
CA ILE A 82 4.46 -4.12 7.20
C ILE A 82 5.58 -5.05 6.77
N ASN A 83 5.88 -5.05 5.47
CA ASN A 83 7.01 -5.76 4.87
C ASN A 83 7.71 -4.92 3.80
N SER A 84 8.84 -5.40 3.31
CA SER A 84 9.59 -4.83 2.19
C SER A 84 10.38 -5.94 1.50
N ASP A 85 10.26 -6.05 0.18
CA ASP A 85 10.98 -7.07 -0.58
C ASP A 85 12.48 -6.77 -0.65
N ALA A 86 12.85 -5.50 -0.78
CA ALA A 86 14.24 -5.06 -0.68
C ALA A 86 14.77 -5.03 0.77
N GLY A 87 13.92 -5.27 1.78
CA GLY A 87 14.23 -5.41 3.20
C GLY A 87 14.48 -4.11 3.97
N ASN A 88 14.69 -2.97 3.32
CA ASN A 88 15.00 -1.69 3.95
C ASN A 88 13.88 -0.64 3.90
N GLY A 89 12.75 -0.97 3.28
CA GLY A 89 11.58 -0.11 3.19
C GLY A 89 11.57 0.86 2.02
N VAL A 90 12.38 0.62 0.98
CA VAL A 90 12.39 1.39 -0.28
C VAL A 90 12.15 0.42 -1.42
N GLY A 91 11.22 0.74 -2.31
CA GLY A 91 10.79 -0.11 -3.42
C GLY A 91 9.47 -0.82 -3.12
N TYR A 92 9.37 -2.12 -3.37
CA TYR A 92 8.17 -2.89 -3.08
C TYR A 92 7.97 -3.08 -1.57
N THR A 93 6.84 -2.57 -1.08
CA THR A 93 6.45 -2.63 0.34
C THR A 93 4.97 -2.97 0.47
N GLY A 94 4.62 -3.71 1.50
CA GLY A 94 3.25 -4.16 1.75
C GLY A 94 2.76 -3.84 3.16
N ILE A 95 1.45 -3.97 3.36
CA ILE A 95 0.76 -3.69 4.61
C ILE A 95 -0.37 -4.68 4.86
N TRP A 96 -0.54 -5.11 6.10
CA TRP A 96 -1.72 -5.81 6.59
C TRP A 96 -2.36 -5.02 7.73
N ILE A 97 -3.68 -4.97 7.77
CA ILE A 97 -4.46 -4.36 8.85
C ILE A 97 -5.45 -5.39 9.39
N ARG A 98 -5.39 -5.73 10.69
CA ARG A 98 -6.16 -6.82 11.31
C ARG A 98 -5.98 -8.17 10.59
N GLY A 99 -4.78 -8.41 10.00
CA GLY A 99 -4.49 -9.59 9.19
C GLY A 99 -5.18 -9.60 7.81
N THR A 100 -5.78 -8.51 7.39
CA THR A 100 -6.34 -8.32 6.04
C THR A 100 -5.25 -7.79 5.12
N ASP A 101 -5.09 -8.41 3.96
CA ASP A 101 -4.10 -8.02 2.95
C ASP A 101 -4.47 -6.72 2.21
N ASP A 102 -3.53 -6.19 1.46
CA ASP A 102 -3.65 -4.92 0.74
C ASP A 102 -4.72 -4.94 -0.36
N SER A 103 -5.02 -6.10 -0.98
CA SER A 103 -6.11 -6.23 -1.95
C SER A 103 -7.49 -5.98 -1.35
N ARG A 104 -7.62 -6.04 -0.03
CA ARG A 104 -8.84 -5.79 0.76
C ARG A 104 -8.77 -4.49 1.57
N ILE A 105 -7.68 -3.73 1.41
CA ILE A 105 -7.50 -2.41 2.02
C ILE A 105 -7.74 -1.36 0.94
N ASN A 106 -8.76 -0.54 1.13
CA ASN A 106 -9.05 0.56 0.23
C ASN A 106 -8.12 1.76 0.53
N MET A 107 -7.57 2.35 -0.52
CA MET A 107 -6.78 3.58 -0.42
C MET A 107 -7.39 4.69 -1.26
N THR A 108 -7.42 5.92 -0.71
CA THR A 108 -7.85 7.09 -1.46
C THR A 108 -6.83 8.21 -1.41
N LEU A 109 -6.67 8.91 -2.53
CA LEU A 109 -5.91 10.15 -2.65
C LEU A 109 -6.89 11.32 -2.83
N ASN A 110 -7.03 12.16 -1.79
CA ASN A 110 -7.99 13.26 -1.81
C ASN A 110 -9.45 12.81 -2.07
N GLY A 111 -9.80 11.58 -1.67
CA GLY A 111 -11.11 10.96 -1.89
C GLY A 111 -11.31 10.29 -3.24
N ILE A 112 -10.30 10.24 -4.09
CA ILE A 112 -10.29 9.50 -5.35
C ILE A 112 -9.71 8.10 -5.09
N PRO A 113 -10.33 7.01 -5.61
CA PRO A 113 -9.79 5.66 -5.49
C PRO A 113 -8.37 5.55 -6.06
N TYR A 114 -7.50 4.79 -5.38
CA TYR A 114 -6.12 4.62 -5.77
C TYR A 114 -5.75 3.17 -6.11
N ASN A 115 -6.33 2.19 -5.43
CA ASN A 115 -6.02 0.77 -5.68
C ASN A 115 -6.03 0.45 -7.17
N ASP A 116 -5.14 -0.42 -7.61
CA ASP A 116 -5.22 -0.98 -8.95
C ASP A 116 -6.60 -1.60 -9.20
N ALA A 117 -7.15 -1.38 -10.38
CA ALA A 117 -8.53 -1.79 -10.66
C ALA A 117 -8.68 -3.31 -10.88
N GLU A 118 -7.63 -3.98 -11.37
CA GLU A 118 -7.63 -5.42 -11.65
C GLU A 118 -7.10 -6.24 -10.48
N GLU A 119 -5.89 -5.89 -9.97
CA GLU A 119 -5.24 -6.60 -8.86
C GLU A 119 -5.82 -6.21 -7.49
N GLN A 120 -6.48 -5.04 -7.40
CA GLN A 120 -7.04 -4.45 -6.18
C GLN A 120 -5.99 -4.12 -5.10
N SER A 121 -4.73 -4.40 -5.36
CA SER A 121 -3.60 -4.13 -4.47
C SER A 121 -3.19 -2.66 -4.48
N ILE A 122 -2.38 -2.28 -3.49
CA ILE A 122 -1.82 -0.95 -3.34
C ILE A 122 -0.33 -1.01 -3.68
N PHE A 123 0.07 -0.50 -4.83
CA PHE A 123 1.47 -0.37 -5.21
C PHE A 123 2.05 0.94 -4.70
N PHE A 124 2.60 0.93 -3.48
CA PHE A 124 3.16 2.14 -2.85
C PHE A 124 4.40 2.66 -3.58
N VAL A 125 5.12 1.79 -4.27
CA VAL A 125 6.30 2.11 -5.07
C VAL A 125 5.97 3.10 -6.20
N ASP A 126 4.74 3.10 -6.72
CA ASP A 126 4.25 4.02 -7.76
C ASP A 126 3.97 5.44 -7.25
N LEU A 127 4.02 5.65 -5.93
CA LEU A 127 3.88 6.94 -5.26
C LEU A 127 5.17 7.38 -4.53
N PRO A 128 6.30 7.55 -5.24
CA PRO A 128 7.57 7.86 -4.61
C PRO A 128 7.50 9.16 -3.81
N ASP A 129 7.95 9.10 -2.54
CA ASP A 129 7.97 10.23 -1.61
C ASP A 129 6.62 10.99 -1.51
N PHE A 130 5.51 10.27 -1.69
CA PHE A 130 4.18 10.87 -1.59
C PHE A 130 3.92 11.49 -0.21
N ALA A 131 4.51 10.92 0.83
CA ALA A 131 4.46 11.44 2.19
C ALA A 131 4.89 12.91 2.30
N SER A 132 5.84 13.36 1.49
CA SER A 132 6.28 14.78 1.46
C SER A 132 5.22 15.74 0.91
N SER A 133 4.19 15.25 0.20
CA SER A 133 3.02 16.04 -0.22
C SER A 133 1.81 15.82 0.67
N THR A 134 1.84 14.85 1.57
CA THR A 134 0.71 14.48 2.42
C THR A 134 0.66 15.38 3.65
N ASN A 135 -0.49 15.98 3.90
CA ASN A 135 -0.73 16.82 5.09
C ASN A 135 -1.44 16.06 6.21
N SER A 136 -2.16 15.00 5.88
CA SER A 136 -2.82 14.14 6.88
C SER A 136 -3.20 12.77 6.30
N ILE A 137 -3.21 11.76 7.17
CA ILE A 137 -3.62 10.39 6.86
C ILE A 137 -4.70 10.00 7.86
N GLN A 138 -5.81 9.42 7.39
CA GLN A 138 -6.77 8.76 8.27
C GLN A 138 -6.81 7.28 7.92
N VAL A 139 -6.58 6.42 8.92
CA VAL A 139 -6.73 4.98 8.80
C VAL A 139 -8.01 4.56 9.52
N GLN A 140 -8.98 4.03 8.78
CA GLN A 140 -10.18 3.39 9.30
C GLN A 140 -10.00 1.88 9.25
N ARG A 141 -10.17 1.20 10.39
CA ARG A 141 -10.07 -0.26 10.46
C ARG A 141 -11.46 -0.86 10.41
N GLY A 142 -11.64 -1.99 9.71
CA GLY A 142 -12.95 -2.54 9.35
C GLY A 142 -13.57 -1.84 8.14
N VAL A 143 -14.85 -2.09 7.87
CA VAL A 143 -15.55 -1.61 6.66
C VAL A 143 -15.58 -0.08 6.54
N GLY A 144 -15.72 0.64 7.64
CA GLY A 144 -15.78 2.09 7.63
C GLY A 144 -17.02 2.67 6.94
N THR A 145 -16.94 3.94 6.50
CA THR A 145 -18.06 4.68 5.87
C THR A 145 -18.06 4.56 4.36
N SER A 146 -19.23 4.63 3.71
CA SER A 146 -19.39 4.56 2.24
C SER A 146 -18.71 5.72 1.50
N SER A 147 -18.47 6.86 2.16
CA SER A 147 -17.70 7.97 1.56
C SER A 147 -16.22 7.66 1.35
N ASN A 148 -15.71 6.55 1.87
CA ASN A 148 -14.39 6.05 1.53
C ASN A 148 -14.28 5.54 0.08
N GLY A 149 -15.39 5.43 -0.64
CA GLY A 149 -15.45 4.95 -2.02
C GLY A 149 -15.98 3.52 -2.15
N ALA A 150 -15.97 3.03 -3.36
CA ALA A 150 -16.53 1.72 -3.73
C ALA A 150 -15.74 0.55 -3.10
N GLY A 151 -14.42 0.68 -2.97
CA GLY A 151 -13.52 -0.38 -2.48
C GLY A 151 -13.46 -0.55 -0.96
N ALA A 152 -14.24 0.20 -0.14
CA ALA A 152 -14.20 0.10 1.31
C ALA A 152 -14.64 -1.29 1.81
N PHE A 153 -13.70 -2.10 2.33
CA PHE A 153 -13.95 -3.48 2.76
C PHE A 153 -13.26 -3.82 4.09
N GLY A 154 -12.01 -4.29 4.10
CA GLY A 154 -11.31 -4.71 5.32
C GLY A 154 -10.72 -3.56 6.14
N ALA A 155 -10.25 -2.52 5.47
CA ALA A 155 -9.79 -1.25 6.05
C ALA A 155 -9.79 -0.15 4.98
N THR A 156 -9.60 1.11 5.39
CA THR A 156 -9.41 2.22 4.46
C THR A 156 -8.32 3.15 4.94
N ILE A 157 -7.45 3.59 4.02
CA ILE A 157 -6.39 4.58 4.24
C ILE A 157 -6.68 5.80 3.35
N ASN A 158 -7.03 6.93 3.98
CA ASN A 158 -7.36 8.17 3.28
C ASN A 158 -6.21 9.17 3.40
N PHE A 159 -5.54 9.47 2.28
CA PHE A 159 -4.51 10.50 2.20
C PHE A 159 -5.08 11.83 1.73
N SER A 160 -4.54 12.92 2.27
CA SER A 160 -4.86 14.27 1.81
C SER A 160 -3.58 15.04 1.50
N THR A 161 -3.54 15.65 0.30
CA THR A 161 -2.49 16.56 -0.13
C THR A 161 -3.00 17.99 -0.30
N ASN A 162 -4.32 18.22 -0.20
CA ASN A 162 -4.96 19.50 -0.45
C ASN A 162 -4.76 20.44 0.75
N GLU A 163 -3.61 21.08 0.80
CA GLU A 163 -3.26 22.06 1.82
C GLU A 163 -3.47 23.49 1.29
N PHE A 164 -3.95 24.36 2.15
CA PHE A 164 -4.00 25.80 1.89
C PHE A 164 -2.88 26.49 2.67
N ASN A 165 -1.94 27.12 1.95
CA ASN A 165 -0.89 27.93 2.52
C ASN A 165 -1.10 29.39 2.12
N GLU A 166 -1.30 30.27 3.10
CA GLU A 166 -1.48 31.70 2.86
C GLU A 166 -0.15 32.40 2.52
N ASN A 167 0.94 31.94 3.14
CA ASN A 167 2.26 32.53 2.95
C ASN A 167 3.10 31.72 1.98
N PRO A 168 3.97 32.35 1.18
CA PRO A 168 4.94 31.65 0.35
C PRO A 168 5.92 30.86 1.22
N TYR A 169 6.38 29.72 0.72
CA TYR A 169 7.31 28.85 1.40
C TYR A 169 8.21 28.08 0.42
N ALA A 170 9.36 27.66 0.93
CA ALA A 170 10.19 26.66 0.27
C ALA A 170 10.74 25.67 1.33
N GLU A 171 10.86 24.40 0.97
CA GLU A 171 11.37 23.34 1.83
C GLU A 171 12.40 22.50 1.08
N LEU A 172 13.48 22.15 1.77
CA LEU A 172 14.49 21.20 1.31
C LEU A 172 14.54 20.06 2.32
N ASN A 173 14.17 18.85 1.88
CA ASN A 173 14.16 17.66 2.72
C ASN A 173 15.09 16.63 2.11
N ASN A 174 16.25 16.43 2.75
CA ASN A 174 17.28 15.52 2.26
C ASN A 174 17.62 14.50 3.32
N SER A 175 17.81 13.25 2.92
CA SER A 175 18.30 12.21 3.82
C SER A 175 19.36 11.34 3.15
N TYR A 176 20.18 10.71 3.99
CA TYR A 176 21.15 9.70 3.63
C TYR A 176 21.19 8.61 4.69
N GLY A 177 21.39 7.37 4.29
CA GLY A 177 21.44 6.25 5.23
C GLY A 177 22.08 4.99 4.69
N SER A 178 21.94 3.92 5.44
CA SER A 178 22.41 2.58 5.08
C SER A 178 21.94 2.16 3.70
N TYR A 179 22.68 1.29 3.05
CA TYR A 179 22.41 0.77 1.69
C TYR A 179 22.43 1.86 0.62
N ASP A 180 23.29 2.88 0.80
CA ASP A 180 23.37 4.05 -0.09
C ASP A 180 21.99 4.68 -0.34
N THR A 181 21.13 4.68 0.67
CA THR A 181 19.79 5.24 0.54
C THR A 181 19.87 6.77 0.58
N TRP A 182 19.42 7.41 -0.50
CA TRP A 182 19.33 8.86 -0.65
C TRP A 182 17.91 9.29 -0.91
N LYS A 183 17.47 10.35 -0.24
CA LYS A 183 16.26 11.09 -0.57
C LYS A 183 16.62 12.56 -0.77
N ASN A 184 16.13 13.14 -1.86
CA ASN A 184 16.27 14.56 -2.14
C ASN A 184 14.92 15.11 -2.57
N THR A 185 14.37 16.04 -1.79
CA THR A 185 13.05 16.64 -2.02
C THR A 185 13.15 18.15 -1.95
N LEU A 186 12.67 18.81 -2.99
CA LEU A 186 12.43 20.25 -3.06
C LEU A 186 10.92 20.47 -3.13
N LYS A 187 10.40 21.31 -2.21
CA LYS A 187 9.00 21.73 -2.20
C LYS A 187 8.92 23.25 -2.12
N ALA A 188 8.03 23.86 -2.89
CA ALA A 188 7.81 25.29 -2.85
C ALA A 188 6.35 25.63 -3.14
N GLY A 189 5.87 26.70 -2.55
CA GLY A 189 4.54 27.23 -2.77
C GLY A 189 4.52 28.75 -2.81
N SER A 190 3.64 29.30 -3.66
CA SER A 190 3.51 30.74 -3.86
C SER A 190 2.88 31.47 -2.68
N GLY A 191 2.20 30.74 -1.78
CA GLY A 191 1.20 31.35 -0.92
C GLY A 191 0.00 31.88 -1.71
N LEU A 192 -0.81 32.72 -1.09
CA LEU A 192 -2.01 33.29 -1.70
C LEU A 192 -1.65 34.52 -2.56
N ILE A 193 -1.79 34.40 -3.87
CA ILE A 193 -1.55 35.44 -4.86
C ILE A 193 -2.87 36.19 -5.09
N ASP A 194 -2.85 37.53 -5.02
CA ASP A 194 -3.99 38.44 -5.22
C ASP A 194 -5.26 38.03 -4.44
N GLY A 195 -5.08 37.33 -3.34
CA GLY A 195 -6.17 36.84 -2.49
C GLY A 195 -7.00 35.70 -3.08
N HIS A 196 -6.58 35.07 -4.18
CA HIS A 196 -7.36 34.05 -4.89
C HIS A 196 -6.60 32.82 -5.31
N PHE A 197 -5.31 32.90 -5.68
CA PHE A 197 -4.60 31.80 -6.33
C PHE A 197 -3.50 31.24 -5.43
N THR A 198 -3.30 29.94 -5.47
CA THR A 198 -2.11 29.26 -4.93
C THR A 198 -1.50 28.35 -5.97
N VAL A 199 -0.18 28.22 -5.94
CA VAL A 199 0.56 27.24 -6.75
C VAL A 199 1.57 26.56 -5.83
N ASP A 200 1.57 25.24 -5.79
CA ASP A 200 2.49 24.41 -5.02
C ASP A 200 3.18 23.39 -5.94
N MET A 201 4.45 23.11 -5.68
CA MET A 201 5.24 22.16 -6.43
C MET A 201 6.17 21.37 -5.52
N ARG A 202 6.35 20.09 -5.81
CA ARG A 202 7.37 19.22 -5.21
C ARG A 202 8.06 18.40 -6.29
N LEU A 203 9.39 18.32 -6.19
CA LEU A 203 10.24 17.40 -6.94
C LEU A 203 10.95 16.49 -5.96
N SER A 204 10.98 15.20 -6.22
CA SER A 204 11.65 14.25 -5.34
C SER A 204 12.34 13.12 -6.11
N ARG A 205 13.44 12.64 -5.52
CA ARG A 205 14.10 11.40 -5.91
C ARG A 205 14.53 10.63 -4.68
N ILE A 206 14.24 9.33 -4.67
CA ILE A 206 14.76 8.36 -3.70
C ILE A 206 15.57 7.34 -4.49
N ALA A 207 16.76 7.00 -4.01
CA ALA A 207 17.57 5.93 -4.57
C ALA A 207 18.15 5.09 -3.43
N SER A 208 18.23 3.78 -3.63
CA SER A 208 18.76 2.82 -2.65
C SER A 208 19.35 1.61 -3.34
N ASN A 209 20.36 0.99 -2.72
CA ASN A 209 20.89 -0.31 -3.17
C ASN A 209 20.09 -1.50 -2.60
N GLY A 210 19.14 -1.25 -1.64
CA GLY A 210 18.42 -2.30 -0.93
C GLY A 210 19.27 -3.06 0.08
N TYR A 211 18.62 -3.78 0.99
CA TYR A 211 19.29 -4.71 1.90
C TYR A 211 19.52 -6.07 1.22
N ILE A 212 18.58 -6.52 0.40
CA ILE A 212 18.70 -7.74 -0.40
C ILE A 212 19.65 -7.48 -1.56
N ASP A 213 20.51 -8.46 -1.90
CA ASP A 213 21.51 -8.35 -2.95
C ASP A 213 20.89 -7.86 -4.26
N ARG A 214 21.47 -6.83 -4.87
CA ARG A 214 21.01 -6.22 -6.13
C ARG A 214 19.63 -5.53 -6.10
N ALA A 215 18.88 -5.55 -4.99
CA ALA A 215 17.53 -4.97 -4.88
C ALA A 215 17.56 -3.43 -4.90
N THR A 216 18.10 -2.87 -5.98
CA THR A 216 18.24 -1.42 -6.17
C THR A 216 16.91 -0.77 -6.52
N SER A 217 16.74 0.50 -6.10
CA SER A 217 15.59 1.32 -6.45
C SER A 217 16.04 2.72 -6.88
N ASP A 218 15.47 3.28 -7.96
CA ASP A 218 15.56 4.68 -8.40
C ASP A 218 14.14 5.20 -8.64
N LEU A 219 13.62 5.90 -7.65
CA LEU A 219 12.25 6.37 -7.59
C LEU A 219 12.22 7.88 -7.76
N ARG A 220 11.37 8.40 -8.67
CA ARG A 220 11.27 9.83 -8.97
C ARG A 220 9.84 10.27 -8.97
N SER A 221 9.57 11.46 -8.46
CA SER A 221 8.22 12.00 -8.48
C SER A 221 8.16 13.51 -8.59
N LEU A 222 7.03 13.95 -9.17
CA LEU A 222 6.61 15.34 -9.23
C LEU A 222 5.21 15.45 -8.63
N TYR A 223 4.99 16.46 -7.80
CA TYR A 223 3.68 16.94 -7.41
C TYR A 223 3.54 18.40 -7.84
N PHE A 224 2.43 18.73 -8.47
CA PHE A 224 2.04 20.10 -8.81
C PHE A 224 0.59 20.31 -8.42
N SER A 225 0.29 21.44 -7.80
CA SER A 225 -1.07 21.85 -7.45
C SER A 225 -1.27 23.31 -7.76
N ALA A 226 -2.35 23.63 -8.47
CA ALA A 226 -2.80 25.01 -8.66
C ALA A 226 -4.24 25.13 -8.19
N ALA A 227 -4.55 26.13 -7.40
CA ALA A 227 -5.90 26.32 -6.89
C ALA A 227 -6.35 27.77 -7.00
N TRP A 228 -7.65 27.94 -7.26
CA TRP A 228 -8.37 29.20 -7.18
C TRP A 228 -9.40 29.14 -6.07
N TYR A 229 -9.50 30.20 -5.31
CA TYR A 229 -10.43 30.35 -4.18
C TYR A 229 -11.22 31.63 -4.32
N ASP A 230 -12.50 31.54 -3.97
CA ASP A 230 -13.40 32.65 -3.74
C ASP A 230 -14.16 32.41 -2.42
N LYS A 231 -15.06 33.31 -2.04
CA LYS A 231 -15.83 33.17 -0.79
C LYS A 231 -16.58 31.86 -0.67
N ASN A 232 -17.17 31.38 -1.75
CA ASN A 232 -18.08 30.24 -1.76
C ASN A 232 -17.63 29.10 -2.67
N SER A 233 -16.55 29.28 -3.44
CA SER A 233 -16.12 28.30 -4.42
C SER A 233 -14.61 28.10 -4.38
N SER A 234 -14.18 26.88 -4.72
CA SER A 234 -12.78 26.63 -5.02
C SER A 234 -12.67 25.66 -6.21
N ILE A 235 -11.62 25.86 -7.00
CA ILE A 235 -11.19 24.94 -8.05
C ILE A 235 -9.75 24.60 -7.74
N ARG A 236 -9.39 23.33 -7.79
CA ARG A 236 -8.01 22.87 -7.61
C ARG A 236 -7.68 21.83 -8.66
N PHE A 237 -6.51 21.98 -9.25
CA PHE A 237 -5.94 21.01 -10.17
C PHE A 237 -4.64 20.44 -9.59
N ASN A 238 -4.56 19.11 -9.49
CA ASN A 238 -3.37 18.41 -9.02
C ASN A 238 -2.82 17.52 -10.11
N ILE A 239 -1.50 17.45 -10.19
CA ILE A 239 -0.74 16.46 -10.95
C ILE A 239 0.19 15.74 -9.97
N LEU A 240 0.12 14.41 -9.94
CA LEU A 240 1.07 13.57 -9.24
C LEU A 240 1.68 12.61 -10.28
N GLN A 241 2.99 12.65 -10.42
CA GLN A 241 3.71 11.76 -11.33
C GLN A 241 4.70 10.94 -10.54
N GLY A 242 4.67 9.63 -10.73
CA GLY A 242 5.61 8.66 -10.20
C GLY A 242 6.34 7.94 -11.34
N LYS A 243 7.61 7.69 -11.14
CA LYS A 243 8.42 6.81 -11.96
C LYS A 243 9.24 5.94 -11.03
N GLU A 244 9.12 4.63 -11.21
CA GLU A 244 9.98 3.66 -10.57
C GLU A 244 10.92 2.99 -11.57
N LYS A 245 12.06 2.57 -11.05
CA LYS A 245 12.89 1.51 -11.58
C LYS A 245 13.43 0.74 -10.38
N THR A 246 12.98 -0.52 -10.24
CA THR A 246 13.41 -1.40 -9.16
C THR A 246 14.03 -2.67 -9.74
N TYR A 247 15.03 -3.21 -9.06
CA TYR A 247 15.53 -4.55 -9.35
C TYR A 247 14.65 -5.57 -8.61
N GLN A 248 14.29 -6.66 -9.28
CA GLN A 248 13.40 -7.67 -8.72
C GLN A 248 14.03 -8.42 -7.53
N ALA A 249 13.29 -8.50 -6.43
CA ALA A 249 13.63 -9.29 -5.23
C ALA A 249 12.41 -10.13 -4.79
N TRP A 250 11.61 -10.59 -5.76
CA TRP A 250 10.26 -11.13 -5.55
C TRP A 250 10.22 -12.60 -5.14
N ASN A 251 11.33 -13.35 -5.32
CA ASN A 251 11.35 -14.79 -5.04
C ASN A 251 11.66 -15.12 -3.56
N GLY A 252 12.01 -14.14 -2.73
CA GLY A 252 12.40 -14.40 -1.34
C GLY A 252 13.68 -15.24 -1.21
N ILE A 253 13.99 -15.60 0.03
CA ILE A 253 15.13 -16.47 0.38
C ILE A 253 14.57 -17.84 0.78
N PRO A 254 15.06 -18.97 0.23
CA PRO A 254 14.70 -20.30 0.75
C PRO A 254 14.93 -20.37 2.26
N GLN A 255 13.95 -20.86 3.02
CA GLN A 255 14.05 -20.90 4.49
C GLN A 255 15.28 -21.69 4.95
N ALA A 256 15.62 -22.79 4.27
CA ALA A 256 16.82 -23.58 4.58
C ALA A 256 18.12 -22.74 4.51
N LYS A 257 18.20 -21.83 3.51
CA LYS A 257 19.32 -20.87 3.40
C LYS A 257 19.27 -19.82 4.50
N TRP A 258 18.10 -19.23 4.75
CA TRP A 258 17.91 -18.25 5.81
C TRP A 258 18.33 -18.80 7.18
N ASP A 259 17.98 -20.04 7.47
CA ASP A 259 18.30 -20.73 8.72
C ASP A 259 19.77 -21.20 8.80
N GLY A 260 20.49 -21.21 7.67
CA GLY A 260 21.85 -21.71 7.59
C GLY A 260 21.97 -23.23 7.66
N ASN A 261 20.88 -23.95 7.35
CA ASN A 261 20.81 -25.41 7.38
C ASN A 261 21.30 -25.98 6.04
N LEU A 262 22.59 -26.27 5.93
CA LEU A 262 23.21 -26.74 4.69
C LEU A 262 22.61 -28.07 4.17
N PRO A 263 22.33 -29.11 5.00
CA PRO A 263 21.67 -30.32 4.51
C PRO A 263 20.29 -30.05 3.90
N ALA A 264 19.47 -29.22 4.56
CA ALA A 264 18.16 -28.84 4.05
C ALA A 264 18.27 -27.95 2.79
N LEU A 265 19.31 -27.10 2.70
CA LEU A 265 19.57 -26.29 1.51
C LEU A 265 19.99 -27.15 0.32
N GLN A 266 20.77 -28.20 0.55
CA GLN A 266 21.13 -29.17 -0.50
C GLN A 266 19.87 -29.90 -0.99
N GLN A 267 19.01 -30.35 -0.07
CA GLN A 267 17.75 -31.01 -0.44
C GLN A 267 16.84 -30.06 -1.24
N HIS A 268 16.73 -28.79 -0.82
CA HIS A 268 16.01 -27.77 -1.55
C HIS A 268 16.56 -27.59 -2.98
N TYR A 269 17.88 -27.52 -3.14
CA TYR A 269 18.52 -27.44 -4.45
C TYR A 269 18.20 -28.67 -5.32
N ASP A 270 18.36 -29.87 -4.74
CA ASP A 270 18.12 -31.15 -5.47
C ASP A 270 16.64 -31.27 -5.90
N ASN A 271 15.70 -30.78 -5.10
CA ASN A 271 14.27 -30.77 -5.43
C ASN A 271 13.93 -29.79 -6.56
N ASN A 272 14.74 -28.74 -6.77
CA ASN A 272 14.41 -27.62 -7.64
C ASN A 272 15.36 -27.47 -8.84
N ILE A 273 16.24 -28.45 -9.11
CA ILE A 273 17.03 -28.49 -10.32
C ILE A 273 16.09 -28.63 -11.54
N GLY A 274 16.26 -27.76 -12.55
CA GLY A 274 15.45 -27.74 -13.77
C GLY A 274 14.06 -27.05 -13.59
N SER A 275 13.77 -26.49 -12.40
CA SER A 275 12.59 -25.66 -12.16
C SER A 275 12.91 -24.26 -11.63
N LEU A 276 13.84 -24.15 -10.67
CA LEU A 276 14.37 -22.87 -10.17
C LEU A 276 15.86 -22.68 -10.52
N TYR A 277 16.63 -23.77 -10.58
CA TYR A 277 18.08 -23.73 -10.78
C TYR A 277 18.45 -24.42 -12.09
N PHE A 278 18.83 -23.64 -13.09
CA PHE A 278 19.09 -24.11 -14.45
C PHE A 278 20.59 -24.15 -14.79
N THR A 279 21.38 -23.30 -14.13
CA THR A 279 22.79 -23.06 -14.45
C THR A 279 23.71 -23.28 -13.27
N PRO A 280 25.04 -23.55 -13.51
CA PRO A 280 26.03 -23.54 -12.43
C PRO A 280 26.13 -22.21 -11.69
N GLN A 281 25.75 -21.10 -12.34
CA GLN A 281 25.74 -19.77 -11.70
C GLN A 281 24.63 -19.69 -10.65
N ASP A 282 23.46 -20.29 -10.89
CA ASP A 282 22.35 -20.31 -9.93
C ASP A 282 22.74 -21.07 -8.67
N SER A 283 23.39 -22.25 -8.81
CA SER A 283 23.90 -23.00 -7.67
C SER A 283 24.99 -22.25 -6.92
N THR A 284 25.91 -21.60 -7.64
CA THR A 284 26.95 -20.75 -7.03
C THR A 284 26.33 -19.60 -6.24
N ASN A 285 25.34 -18.90 -6.81
CA ASN A 285 24.60 -17.82 -6.13
C ASN A 285 23.87 -18.37 -4.90
N LEU A 286 23.20 -19.52 -5.02
CA LEU A 286 22.48 -20.15 -3.91
C LEU A 286 23.41 -20.48 -2.74
N PHE A 287 24.54 -21.15 -2.98
CA PHE A 287 25.40 -21.66 -1.90
C PHE A 287 26.40 -20.64 -1.38
N GLN A 288 26.90 -19.70 -2.19
CA GLN A 288 27.98 -18.80 -1.81
C GLN A 288 27.54 -17.42 -1.36
N SER A 289 26.33 -16.96 -1.72
CA SER A 289 25.82 -15.66 -1.26
C SER A 289 25.48 -15.68 0.24
N SER A 290 25.28 -14.50 0.81
CA SER A 290 24.90 -14.35 2.22
C SER A 290 23.55 -14.99 2.51
N ASN A 291 23.43 -15.66 3.65
CA ASN A 291 22.14 -16.20 4.12
C ASN A 291 21.12 -15.10 4.49
N ARG A 292 21.57 -13.85 4.65
CA ARG A 292 20.71 -12.72 5.04
C ARG A 292 20.20 -11.91 3.87
N THR A 293 20.91 -11.93 2.73
CA THR A 293 20.71 -10.97 1.64
C THR A 293 20.56 -11.61 0.26
N TYR A 294 20.55 -12.95 0.20
CA TYR A 294 20.41 -13.69 -1.05
C TYR A 294 19.25 -13.16 -1.91
N ASN A 295 19.52 -12.97 -3.18
CA ASN A 295 18.52 -12.71 -4.19
C ASN A 295 18.64 -13.80 -5.27
N TYR A 296 17.51 -14.39 -5.63
CA TYR A 296 17.43 -15.41 -6.68
C TYR A 296 17.91 -14.87 -8.03
N PHE A 297 17.46 -13.70 -8.42
CA PHE A 297 17.78 -13.09 -9.70
C PHE A 297 19.23 -12.62 -9.76
N THR A 298 19.92 -12.97 -10.87
CA THR A 298 21.32 -12.62 -11.11
C THR A 298 21.53 -11.79 -12.37
N TYR A 299 20.57 -11.78 -13.31
CA TYR A 299 20.65 -10.97 -14.52
C TYR A 299 20.64 -9.49 -14.19
N ARG A 300 21.57 -8.72 -14.75
CA ARG A 300 21.80 -7.32 -14.42
C ARG A 300 20.56 -6.44 -14.61
N ASP A 301 19.79 -6.67 -15.66
CA ASP A 301 18.65 -5.85 -16.03
C ASP A 301 17.30 -6.53 -15.71
N GLN A 302 17.26 -7.39 -14.68
CA GLN A 302 16.07 -7.99 -14.11
C GLN A 302 15.31 -6.94 -13.30
N THR A 303 14.61 -6.04 -14.01
CA THR A 303 14.06 -4.82 -13.41
C THR A 303 12.58 -4.65 -13.71
N ASP A 304 11.91 -4.00 -12.78
CA ASP A 304 10.60 -3.41 -13.00
C ASP A 304 10.73 -1.91 -13.26
N ASN A 305 9.97 -1.42 -14.22
CA ASN A 305 9.97 -0.05 -14.67
C ASN A 305 8.54 0.40 -14.91
N TYR A 306 8.02 1.27 -14.07
CA TYR A 306 6.65 1.72 -14.18
C TYR A 306 6.53 3.24 -14.05
N TRP A 307 5.56 3.81 -14.73
CA TRP A 307 5.20 5.23 -14.70
C TRP A 307 3.73 5.35 -14.36
N GLN A 308 3.42 6.05 -13.27
CA GLN A 308 2.05 6.32 -12.88
C GLN A 308 1.82 7.83 -12.75
N ASN A 309 0.83 8.34 -13.48
CA ASN A 309 0.50 9.74 -13.51
C ASN A 309 -0.96 9.94 -13.12
N HIS A 310 -1.22 10.77 -12.12
CA HIS A 310 -2.55 11.13 -11.67
C HIS A 310 -2.84 12.59 -11.98
N TYR A 311 -3.96 12.85 -12.61
CA TYR A 311 -4.52 14.16 -12.89
C TYR A 311 -5.85 14.26 -12.16
N GLN A 312 -6.02 15.28 -11.29
CA GLN A 312 -7.19 15.44 -10.45
C GLN A 312 -7.68 16.88 -10.55
N LEU A 313 -8.95 17.09 -10.89
CA LEU A 313 -9.60 18.39 -10.92
C LEU A 313 -10.77 18.40 -9.93
N PHE A 314 -10.66 19.24 -8.90
CA PHE A 314 -11.65 19.39 -7.85
C PHE A 314 -12.46 20.66 -8.06
N PHE A 315 -13.75 20.60 -7.78
CA PHE A 315 -14.64 21.74 -7.68
C PHE A 315 -15.46 21.63 -6.40
N ASN A 316 -15.43 22.68 -5.58
CA ASN A 316 -16.19 22.78 -4.36
C ASN A 316 -17.00 24.07 -4.37
N HIS A 317 -18.25 23.98 -3.93
CA HIS A 317 -19.14 25.13 -3.84
C HIS A 317 -19.99 25.06 -2.58
N GLN A 318 -20.05 26.18 -1.85
CA GLN A 318 -20.91 26.35 -0.68
C GLN A 318 -22.13 27.21 -1.06
N PHE A 319 -23.28 26.57 -1.25
CA PHE A 319 -24.53 27.27 -1.57
C PHE A 319 -25.05 28.09 -0.40
N SER A 320 -24.80 27.63 0.83
CA SER A 320 -25.15 28.32 2.09
C SER A 320 -24.30 27.75 3.23
N ASP A 321 -24.39 28.30 4.43
CA ASP A 321 -23.73 27.82 5.65
C ASP A 321 -24.08 26.33 5.96
N ARG A 322 -25.13 25.81 5.32
CA ARG A 322 -25.67 24.46 5.58
C ARG A 322 -25.53 23.50 4.42
N LEU A 323 -25.35 24.00 3.20
CA LEU A 323 -25.36 23.16 1.99
C LEU A 323 -24.11 23.42 1.18
N SER A 324 -23.33 22.34 0.95
CA SER A 324 -22.13 22.35 0.14
C SER A 324 -22.13 21.20 -0.87
N PHE A 325 -21.47 21.42 -2.00
CA PHE A 325 -21.26 20.45 -3.06
C PHE A 325 -19.76 20.30 -3.30
N ASN A 326 -19.30 19.05 -3.45
CA ASN A 326 -17.92 18.71 -3.76
C ASN A 326 -17.90 17.73 -4.91
N SER A 327 -17.02 17.92 -5.86
CA SER A 327 -16.81 16.99 -6.96
C SER A 327 -15.35 16.92 -7.38
N ALA A 328 -14.95 15.81 -7.94
CA ALA A 328 -13.67 15.63 -8.58
C ALA A 328 -13.82 14.84 -9.87
N VAL A 329 -13.07 15.21 -10.89
CA VAL A 329 -12.82 14.42 -12.10
C VAL A 329 -11.37 14.00 -12.08
N PHE A 330 -11.08 12.77 -12.45
CA PHE A 330 -9.73 12.24 -12.37
C PHE A 330 -9.37 11.37 -13.58
N LEU A 331 -8.08 11.32 -13.83
CA LEU A 331 -7.45 10.41 -14.80
C LEU A 331 -6.14 9.90 -14.18
N THR A 332 -5.99 8.60 -14.10
CA THR A 332 -4.72 7.91 -13.83
C THR A 332 -4.25 7.25 -15.10
N ARG A 333 -3.01 7.48 -15.47
CA ARG A 333 -2.33 6.84 -16.59
C ARG A 333 -1.17 6.03 -16.06
N GLY A 334 -1.30 4.70 -16.12
CA GLY A 334 -0.27 3.74 -15.77
C GLY A 334 0.32 3.09 -17.02
N TYR A 335 1.63 2.92 -17.08
CA TYR A 335 2.29 2.13 -18.12
C TYR A 335 3.69 1.75 -17.68
N GLY A 336 4.09 0.53 -18.02
CA GLY A 336 5.40 0.05 -17.66
C GLY A 336 5.57 -1.44 -17.94
N TYR A 337 6.70 -1.95 -17.57
CA TYR A 337 7.08 -3.33 -17.81
C TYR A 337 8.02 -3.84 -16.73
N TYR A 338 7.95 -5.13 -16.48
CA TYR A 338 9.05 -5.84 -15.87
C TYR A 338 9.79 -6.69 -16.90
N GLN A 339 11.13 -6.72 -16.78
CA GLN A 339 12.02 -7.37 -17.71
C GLN A 339 12.63 -8.59 -17.07
N GLU A 340 12.66 -9.70 -17.81
CA GLU A 340 13.11 -11.01 -17.35
C GLU A 340 14.08 -11.60 -18.36
N TYR A 341 15.12 -12.24 -17.82
CA TYR A 341 16.00 -13.13 -18.58
C TYR A 341 15.65 -14.57 -18.24
N HIS A 342 15.54 -15.41 -19.25
CA HIS A 342 15.38 -16.85 -19.12
C HIS A 342 16.51 -17.57 -19.85
N ASP A 343 17.15 -18.51 -19.16
CA ASP A 343 18.16 -19.38 -19.75
C ASP A 343 17.51 -20.45 -20.66
N GLN A 344 18.19 -20.87 -21.70
CA GLN A 344 17.68 -21.89 -22.62
C GLN A 344 17.28 -23.23 -21.94
N ALA A 345 17.81 -23.53 -20.76
CA ALA A 345 17.46 -24.70 -19.98
C ALA A 345 16.11 -24.57 -19.26
N ASP A 346 15.57 -23.36 -19.12
CA ASP A 346 14.22 -23.08 -18.62
C ASP A 346 13.20 -23.33 -19.76
N LEU A 347 12.90 -24.59 -20.04
CA LEU A 347 12.00 -24.96 -21.14
C LEU A 347 10.59 -24.36 -21.00
N ALA A 348 10.12 -24.08 -19.79
CA ALA A 348 8.82 -23.49 -19.57
C ALA A 348 8.74 -22.03 -20.07
N ASN A 349 9.85 -21.27 -19.96
CA ASN A 349 9.89 -19.86 -20.30
C ASN A 349 10.84 -19.50 -21.47
N ALA A 350 11.65 -20.45 -21.96
CA ALA A 350 12.64 -20.21 -23.01
C ALA A 350 12.43 -21.07 -24.26
N SER A 351 11.45 -22.00 -24.28
CA SER A 351 11.15 -22.79 -25.49
C SER A 351 10.40 -21.95 -26.52
N TYR A 352 10.67 -22.18 -27.82
CA TYR A 352 9.93 -21.54 -28.91
C TYR A 352 8.42 -21.83 -28.83
N SER A 353 8.06 -23.03 -28.39
CA SER A 353 6.65 -23.44 -28.23
C SER A 353 5.90 -22.62 -27.15
N ALA A 354 6.56 -22.17 -26.09
CA ALA A 354 5.98 -21.30 -25.08
C ALA A 354 5.53 -19.94 -25.65
N TYR A 355 6.08 -19.57 -26.80
CA TYR A 355 5.75 -18.34 -27.53
C TYR A 355 4.94 -18.61 -28.81
N GLY A 356 4.38 -19.82 -28.98
CA GLY A 356 3.58 -20.17 -30.16
C GLY A 356 4.40 -20.33 -31.45
N LEU A 357 5.72 -20.47 -31.35
CA LEU A 357 6.63 -20.63 -32.49
C LEU A 357 7.09 -22.06 -32.63
N PRO A 358 7.37 -22.52 -33.88
CA PRO A 358 8.00 -23.83 -34.08
C PRO A 358 9.47 -23.82 -33.65
N PRO A 359 10.06 -24.97 -33.32
CA PRO A 359 11.49 -25.10 -33.05
C PRO A 359 12.34 -24.52 -34.19
N LEU A 360 13.47 -23.91 -33.85
CA LEU A 360 14.37 -23.29 -34.82
C LEU A 360 15.25 -24.36 -35.50
N VAL A 361 15.18 -24.44 -36.83
CA VAL A 361 16.01 -25.33 -37.61
C VAL A 361 17.25 -24.60 -38.11
N MET A 362 18.44 -25.06 -37.70
CA MET A 362 19.74 -24.55 -38.10
C MET A 362 20.57 -25.65 -38.75
N GLY A 363 20.55 -25.72 -40.09
CA GLY A 363 21.20 -26.81 -40.81
C GLY A 363 20.55 -28.17 -40.52
N ASN A 364 21.27 -29.08 -39.87
CA ASN A 364 20.76 -30.36 -39.43
C ASN A 364 20.25 -30.43 -38.00
N ASP A 365 20.43 -29.34 -37.25
CA ASP A 365 20.06 -29.26 -35.85
C ASP A 365 18.69 -28.56 -35.66
N THR A 366 17.93 -29.03 -34.68
CA THR A 366 16.65 -28.47 -34.31
C THR A 366 16.71 -28.01 -32.84
N LEU A 367 16.69 -26.70 -32.64
CA LEU A 367 16.73 -26.09 -31.33
C LEU A 367 15.32 -25.91 -30.78
N GLN A 368 15.04 -26.46 -29.59
CA GLN A 368 13.74 -26.36 -28.92
C GLN A 368 13.58 -25.06 -28.12
N SER A 369 14.70 -24.53 -27.66
CA SER A 369 14.75 -23.34 -26.77
C SER A 369 15.94 -22.45 -27.06
N THR A 370 15.92 -21.23 -26.58
CA THR A 370 17.01 -20.27 -26.64
C THR A 370 16.98 -19.38 -25.40
N SER A 371 18.16 -19.00 -24.89
CA SER A 371 18.20 -17.96 -23.87
C SER A 371 17.61 -16.66 -24.43
N LEU A 372 16.77 -15.98 -23.67
CA LEU A 372 16.05 -14.81 -24.15
C LEU A 372 15.84 -13.74 -23.06
N VAL A 373 15.51 -12.53 -23.51
CA VAL A 373 15.03 -11.43 -22.67
C VAL A 373 13.64 -11.05 -23.15
N ARG A 374 12.68 -11.06 -22.23
CA ARG A 374 11.32 -10.61 -22.49
C ARG A 374 10.93 -9.44 -21.57
N GLN A 375 9.92 -8.69 -22.00
CA GLN A 375 9.24 -7.71 -21.20
C GLN A 375 7.76 -8.04 -21.13
N ARG A 376 7.18 -7.94 -19.95
CA ARG A 376 5.74 -8.05 -19.72
C ARG A 376 5.21 -6.68 -19.32
N TRP A 377 4.31 -6.17 -20.14
CA TRP A 377 3.84 -4.79 -20.10
C TRP A 377 2.45 -4.68 -19.48
N LEU A 378 2.28 -3.61 -18.70
CA LEU A 378 0.99 -3.06 -18.29
C LEU A 378 0.82 -1.70 -18.96
N ASP A 379 -0.35 -1.43 -19.53
CA ASP A 379 -0.69 -0.18 -20.19
C ASP A 379 -2.15 0.14 -19.91
N ASN A 380 -2.41 1.08 -19.00
CA ASN A 380 -3.75 1.30 -18.50
C ASN A 380 -4.15 2.77 -18.37
N TYR A 381 -5.45 3.01 -18.48
CA TYR A 381 -6.13 4.25 -18.15
C TYR A 381 -7.21 3.96 -17.12
N PHE A 382 -7.23 4.73 -16.03
CA PHE A 382 -8.28 4.70 -15.02
C PHE A 382 -8.81 6.11 -14.82
N TYR A 383 -10.07 6.35 -15.11
CA TYR A 383 -10.66 7.68 -15.08
C TYR A 383 -12.09 7.66 -14.60
N GLY A 384 -12.55 8.81 -14.09
CA GLY A 384 -13.88 8.88 -13.56
C GLY A 384 -14.20 10.18 -12.85
N THR A 385 -15.30 10.13 -12.11
CA THR A 385 -15.77 11.25 -11.31
C THR A 385 -16.32 10.77 -9.98
N VAL A 386 -16.11 11.57 -8.95
CA VAL A 386 -16.76 11.42 -7.64
C VAL A 386 -17.46 12.72 -7.28
N ALA A 387 -18.63 12.65 -6.67
CA ALA A 387 -19.36 13.83 -6.26
C ALA A 387 -20.12 13.59 -4.95
N SER A 388 -20.32 14.65 -4.18
CA SER A 388 -21.14 14.60 -2.97
C SER A 388 -21.84 15.93 -2.68
N LEU A 389 -23.07 15.85 -2.21
CA LEU A 389 -23.84 16.96 -1.67
C LEU A 389 -23.95 16.75 -0.16
N GLN A 390 -23.56 17.76 0.61
CA GLN A 390 -23.59 17.74 2.06
C GLN A 390 -24.54 18.80 2.59
N TYR A 391 -25.52 18.36 3.39
CA TYR A 391 -26.31 19.25 4.23
C TYR A 391 -25.90 19.09 5.70
N LYS A 392 -25.59 20.19 6.36
CA LYS A 392 -25.18 20.22 7.77
C LYS A 392 -25.88 21.33 8.52
N ASN A 393 -26.49 20.98 9.63
CA ASN A 393 -26.92 21.91 10.64
C ASN A 393 -26.40 21.51 12.03
N ASN A 394 -26.85 22.14 13.09
CA ASN A 394 -26.36 21.89 14.46
C ASN A 394 -26.53 20.43 14.90
N ASN A 395 -27.58 19.74 14.45
CA ASN A 395 -27.97 18.42 14.93
C ASN A 395 -27.97 17.34 13.84
N THR A 396 -27.95 17.71 12.57
CA THR A 396 -28.14 16.79 11.44
C THR A 396 -27.03 17.00 10.43
N GLN A 397 -26.47 15.88 9.94
CA GLN A 397 -25.61 15.85 8.75
C GLN A 397 -26.17 14.83 7.80
N LEU A 398 -26.40 15.25 6.56
CA LEU A 398 -26.84 14.41 5.46
C LEU A 398 -25.79 14.50 4.36
N PHE A 399 -25.43 13.35 3.78
CA PHE A 399 -24.57 13.27 2.62
C PHE A 399 -25.27 12.43 1.58
N LEU A 400 -25.33 12.90 0.37
CA LEU A 400 -25.69 12.14 -0.80
C LEU A 400 -24.48 12.20 -1.74
N GLY A 401 -23.93 11.06 -2.11
CA GLY A 401 -22.74 11.04 -2.96
C GLY A 401 -22.67 9.78 -3.79
N GLY A 402 -21.65 9.71 -4.61
CA GLY A 402 -21.38 8.58 -5.46
C GLY A 402 -20.23 8.84 -6.40
N GLY A 403 -19.98 7.87 -7.26
CA GLY A 403 -18.95 7.94 -8.27
C GLY A 403 -19.25 7.03 -9.45
N TRP A 404 -18.57 7.32 -10.51
CA TRP A 404 -18.44 6.49 -11.69
C TRP A 404 -16.98 6.48 -12.10
N ASP A 405 -16.47 5.30 -12.39
CA ASP A 405 -15.12 5.17 -12.94
C ASP A 405 -15.08 4.04 -13.98
N ARG A 406 -14.07 4.13 -14.83
CA ARG A 406 -13.74 3.16 -15.85
C ARG A 406 -12.24 2.94 -15.91
N TYR A 407 -11.87 1.69 -15.97
CA TYR A 407 -10.53 1.20 -16.24
C TYR A 407 -10.50 0.55 -17.63
N ASP A 408 -9.50 0.93 -18.42
CA ASP A 408 -9.16 0.32 -19.70
C ASP A 408 -7.70 -0.13 -19.59
N GLY A 409 -7.44 -1.42 -19.50
CA GLY A 409 -6.12 -2.03 -19.32
C GLY A 409 -5.73 -2.95 -20.45
N LYS A 410 -4.41 -3.07 -20.64
CA LYS A 410 -3.79 -4.04 -21.54
C LYS A 410 -2.60 -4.69 -20.87
N HIS A 411 -2.58 -6.01 -20.94
CA HIS A 411 -1.43 -6.82 -20.57
C HIS A 411 -0.85 -7.41 -21.85
N TYR A 412 0.43 -7.19 -22.13
CA TYR A 412 1.07 -7.75 -23.31
C TYR A 412 2.55 -8.05 -23.07
N GLY A 413 3.08 -9.03 -23.79
CA GLY A 413 4.47 -9.44 -23.68
C GLY A 413 5.23 -9.32 -24.98
N ASN A 414 6.48 -8.83 -24.89
CA ASN A 414 7.39 -8.70 -26.02
C ASN A 414 8.70 -9.45 -25.77
N VAL A 415 9.17 -10.22 -26.74
CA VAL A 415 10.53 -10.77 -26.75
C VAL A 415 11.46 -9.74 -27.36
N LEU A 416 12.45 -9.28 -26.58
CA LEU A 416 13.40 -8.26 -27.00
C LEU A 416 14.64 -8.82 -27.65
N TRP A 417 15.11 -9.95 -27.14
CA TRP A 417 16.36 -10.58 -27.57
C TRP A 417 16.28 -12.08 -27.36
N ALA A 418 16.87 -12.80 -28.29
CA ALA A 418 17.04 -14.26 -28.21
C ALA A 418 18.44 -14.62 -28.72
N GLU A 419 19.18 -15.43 -27.96
CA GLU A 419 20.58 -15.75 -28.25
C GLU A 419 20.76 -16.44 -29.62
N GLN A 420 19.90 -17.40 -29.95
CA GLN A 420 19.93 -18.12 -31.22
C GLN A 420 19.02 -17.50 -32.30
N GLY A 421 18.34 -16.39 -31.99
CA GLY A 421 17.34 -15.79 -32.87
C GLY A 421 16.04 -16.62 -32.91
N GLY A 422 15.39 -16.65 -34.07
CA GLY A 422 14.16 -17.39 -34.28
C GLY A 422 12.87 -16.63 -33.94
N PHE A 423 12.98 -15.45 -33.40
CA PHE A 423 11.85 -14.57 -33.14
C PHE A 423 11.77 -13.44 -34.18
N PRO A 424 10.57 -13.05 -34.65
CA PRO A 424 10.39 -11.82 -35.39
C PRO A 424 10.85 -10.59 -34.59
N GLU A 425 11.23 -9.52 -35.26
CA GLU A 425 11.59 -8.25 -34.60
C GLU A 425 10.39 -7.70 -33.79
N ASN A 426 10.60 -7.32 -32.51
CA ASN A 426 9.57 -6.86 -31.59
C ASN A 426 8.38 -7.83 -31.46
N TYR A 427 8.67 -9.12 -31.38
CA TYR A 427 7.66 -10.17 -31.31
C TYR A 427 6.80 -10.02 -30.06
N GLN A 428 5.51 -9.67 -30.26
CA GLN A 428 4.49 -9.66 -29.22
C GLN A 428 3.82 -11.03 -29.13
N TYR A 429 3.97 -11.72 -28.00
CA TYR A 429 3.49 -13.11 -27.87
C TYR A 429 2.11 -13.22 -27.20
N TYR A 430 1.66 -12.20 -26.45
CA TYR A 430 0.30 -12.08 -25.98
C TYR A 430 -0.15 -10.63 -25.90
N ASN A 431 -1.49 -10.40 -25.91
CA ASN A 431 -2.13 -9.11 -25.71
C ASN A 431 -3.54 -9.34 -25.20
N GLU A 432 -3.80 -8.99 -23.94
CA GLU A 432 -5.00 -9.32 -23.17
C GLU A 432 -5.61 -8.04 -22.60
N PRO A 433 -6.66 -7.52 -23.26
CA PRO A 433 -7.34 -6.34 -22.78
C PRO A 433 -8.27 -6.67 -21.61
N ALA A 434 -8.50 -5.66 -20.76
CA ALA A 434 -9.48 -5.70 -19.70
C ALA A 434 -10.22 -4.37 -19.60
N ILE A 435 -11.51 -4.43 -19.29
CA ILE A 435 -12.35 -3.27 -19.02
C ILE A 435 -13.09 -3.49 -17.72
N LYS A 436 -13.03 -2.51 -16.81
CA LYS A 436 -13.81 -2.52 -15.58
C LYS A 436 -14.55 -1.21 -15.40
N ILE A 437 -15.85 -1.27 -15.13
CA ILE A 437 -16.70 -0.10 -14.92
C ILE A 437 -17.35 -0.23 -13.55
N ASP A 438 -17.26 0.80 -12.73
CA ASP A 438 -17.84 0.86 -11.39
C ASP A 438 -18.80 2.05 -11.27
N TYR A 439 -19.97 1.80 -10.73
CA TYR A 439 -20.95 2.82 -10.36
C TYR A 439 -21.29 2.66 -8.90
N ASN A 440 -21.28 3.75 -8.16
CA ASN A 440 -21.78 3.70 -6.79
C ASN A 440 -22.55 4.95 -6.42
N VAL A 441 -23.55 4.77 -5.59
CA VAL A 441 -24.36 5.85 -4.98
C VAL A 441 -24.52 5.53 -3.50
N TYR A 442 -24.37 6.51 -2.64
CA TYR A 442 -24.58 6.35 -1.22
C TYR A 442 -25.31 7.52 -0.58
N GLY A 443 -26.04 7.21 0.49
CA GLY A 443 -26.67 8.18 1.38
C GLY A 443 -26.21 7.95 2.82
N LYS A 444 -25.73 9.01 3.50
CA LYS A 444 -25.38 8.97 4.92
C LYS A 444 -26.21 9.95 5.70
N TRP A 445 -26.68 9.52 6.85
CA TRP A 445 -27.41 10.34 7.79
C TRP A 445 -26.82 10.22 9.19
N GLN A 446 -26.43 11.33 9.75
CA GLN A 446 -25.98 11.43 11.15
C GLN A 446 -26.87 12.41 11.88
N GLN A 447 -27.45 11.99 13.00
CA GLN A 447 -28.39 12.76 13.80
C GLN A 447 -27.99 12.79 15.26
N GLN A 448 -27.83 14.00 15.78
CA GLN A 448 -27.70 14.23 17.23
C GLN A 448 -29.07 14.03 17.91
N LEU A 449 -29.18 13.07 18.80
CA LEU A 449 -30.35 12.73 19.58
C LEU A 449 -30.17 13.24 21.01
N GLY A 450 -30.73 14.40 21.32
CA GLY A 450 -30.47 15.08 22.57
C GLY A 450 -29.01 15.56 22.68
N GLN A 451 -28.48 15.62 23.91
CA GLN A 451 -27.14 16.16 24.17
C GLN A 451 -26.01 15.14 24.06
N ARG A 452 -26.31 13.83 24.16
CA ARG A 452 -25.31 12.78 24.37
C ARG A 452 -25.25 11.73 23.28
N TRP A 453 -26.33 11.49 22.57
CA TRP A 453 -26.45 10.41 21.61
C TRP A 453 -26.35 10.92 20.18
N THR A 454 -25.66 10.20 19.33
CA THR A 454 -25.60 10.44 17.89
C THR A 454 -25.89 9.13 17.17
N SER A 455 -26.89 9.12 16.31
CA SER A 455 -27.19 7.98 15.41
C SER A 455 -26.50 8.19 14.08
N PHE A 456 -26.15 7.09 13.45
CA PHE A 456 -25.52 7.03 12.14
C PHE A 456 -26.20 5.94 11.30
N LEU A 457 -26.60 6.29 10.07
CA LEU A 457 -27.08 5.37 9.04
C LEU A 457 -26.36 5.70 7.75
N ASP A 458 -25.99 4.67 7.01
CA ASP A 458 -25.27 4.78 5.75
C ASP A 458 -25.68 3.60 4.85
N LEU A 459 -26.09 3.88 3.64
CA LEU A 459 -26.48 2.88 2.66
C LEU A 459 -25.79 3.19 1.35
N GLN A 460 -25.10 2.21 0.79
CA GLN A 460 -24.48 2.27 -0.52
C GLN A 460 -25.04 1.18 -1.43
N TRP A 461 -25.30 1.55 -2.66
CA TRP A 461 -25.43 0.64 -3.78
C TRP A 461 -24.23 0.79 -4.70
N ARG A 462 -23.67 -0.35 -5.15
CA ARG A 462 -22.54 -0.42 -6.06
C ARG A 462 -22.85 -1.43 -7.15
N HIS A 463 -22.65 -1.04 -8.41
CA HIS A 463 -22.73 -1.91 -9.58
C HIS A 463 -21.38 -1.95 -10.27
N LEU A 464 -20.96 -3.15 -10.64
CA LEU A 464 -19.68 -3.42 -11.27
C LEU A 464 -19.88 -4.29 -12.51
N ASP A 465 -19.31 -3.87 -13.61
CA ASP A 465 -19.22 -4.60 -14.88
C ASP A 465 -17.74 -4.81 -15.23
N TYR A 466 -17.32 -6.06 -15.39
CA TYR A 466 -15.92 -6.41 -15.59
C TYR A 466 -15.77 -7.35 -16.78
N GLU A 467 -14.89 -7.03 -17.70
CA GLU A 467 -14.59 -7.78 -18.92
C GLU A 467 -13.09 -8.10 -18.94
N LEU A 468 -12.75 -9.39 -19.04
CA LEU A 468 -11.40 -9.91 -19.12
C LEU A 468 -11.31 -10.82 -20.34
N ASP A 469 -10.44 -10.47 -21.27
CA ASP A 469 -10.25 -11.18 -22.53
C ASP A 469 -8.88 -11.88 -22.57
N GLY A 470 -8.80 -13.02 -21.87
CA GLY A 470 -7.62 -13.87 -21.84
C GLY A 470 -6.67 -13.62 -20.66
N PHE A 471 -5.78 -14.58 -20.48
CA PHE A 471 -4.67 -14.57 -19.52
C PHE A 471 -3.45 -15.21 -20.20
N ASP A 472 -2.24 -14.73 -19.91
CA ASP A 472 -0.99 -15.18 -20.54
C ASP A 472 -0.88 -16.71 -20.63
N ASP A 473 -1.12 -17.39 -19.50
CA ASP A 473 -1.08 -18.86 -19.44
C ASP A 473 -2.37 -19.53 -19.94
N ASN A 474 -3.48 -18.78 -20.05
CA ASN A 474 -4.79 -19.30 -20.49
C ASN A 474 -5.57 -18.27 -21.33
N PRO A 475 -5.18 -18.02 -22.58
CA PRO A 475 -5.82 -17.00 -23.43
C PRO A 475 -7.26 -17.34 -23.83
N SER A 476 -7.72 -18.57 -23.58
CA SER A 476 -9.09 -19.00 -23.89
C SER A 476 -10.13 -18.60 -22.83
N ILE A 477 -9.72 -18.15 -21.66
CA ILE A 477 -10.64 -17.72 -20.62
C ILE A 477 -11.13 -16.31 -20.93
N LEU A 478 -12.42 -16.20 -21.28
CA LEU A 478 -13.14 -14.96 -21.49
C LEU A 478 -14.23 -14.86 -20.42
N VAL A 479 -14.19 -13.83 -19.60
CA VAL A 479 -15.14 -13.65 -18.50
C VAL A 479 -15.72 -12.24 -18.46
N HIS A 480 -17.05 -12.16 -18.21
CA HIS A 480 -17.79 -10.91 -18.14
C HIS A 480 -18.69 -10.87 -16.89
N PRO A 481 -18.11 -10.90 -15.68
CA PRO A 481 -18.89 -10.88 -14.45
C PRO A 481 -19.51 -9.50 -14.19
N LYS A 482 -20.75 -9.52 -13.67
CA LYS A 482 -21.48 -8.35 -13.19
C LYS A 482 -21.90 -8.56 -11.75
N TYR A 483 -21.70 -7.55 -10.94
CA TYR A 483 -22.04 -7.62 -9.52
C TYR A 483 -22.86 -6.42 -9.08
N ASP A 484 -23.83 -6.68 -8.21
CA ASP A 484 -24.59 -5.66 -7.50
C ASP A 484 -24.41 -5.86 -5.99
N PHE A 485 -23.91 -4.81 -5.32
CA PHE A 485 -23.73 -4.83 -3.88
C PHE A 485 -24.61 -3.78 -3.22
N VAL A 486 -25.30 -4.20 -2.16
CA VAL A 486 -25.99 -3.28 -1.25
C VAL A 486 -25.31 -3.36 0.10
N ASN A 487 -24.72 -2.27 0.55
CA ASN A 487 -23.81 -2.17 1.68
C ASN A 487 -24.43 -1.28 2.79
N PRO A 488 -25.31 -1.82 3.66
CA PRO A 488 -25.90 -1.08 4.77
C PRO A 488 -24.90 -0.95 5.93
N LYS A 489 -24.94 0.21 6.61
CA LYS A 489 -24.14 0.49 7.79
C LYS A 489 -24.98 1.29 8.78
N ALA A 490 -24.87 0.96 10.04
CA ALA A 490 -25.59 1.64 11.12
C ALA A 490 -24.74 1.72 12.38
N GLY A 491 -24.96 2.74 13.17
CA GLY A 491 -24.26 2.84 14.44
C GLY A 491 -24.84 3.91 15.37
N ILE A 492 -24.43 3.84 16.60
CA ILE A 492 -24.81 4.79 17.64
C ILE A 492 -23.59 5.16 18.46
N THR A 493 -23.46 6.44 18.74
CA THR A 493 -22.36 6.99 19.59
C THR A 493 -22.96 7.69 20.78
N TYR A 494 -22.46 7.38 21.96
CA TYR A 494 -22.72 8.07 23.20
C TYR A 494 -21.51 8.93 23.59
N THR A 495 -21.70 10.22 23.83
CA THR A 495 -20.64 11.14 24.26
C THR A 495 -21.06 11.85 25.55
N HIS A 496 -20.21 11.79 26.55
CA HIS A 496 -20.44 12.48 27.83
C HIS A 496 -19.12 13.02 28.39
N TYR A 497 -18.98 14.34 28.43
CA TYR A 497 -17.71 14.99 28.71
C TYR A 497 -16.58 14.49 27.82
N ASN A 498 -15.58 13.85 28.41
CA ASN A 498 -14.40 13.31 27.74
C ASN A 498 -14.52 11.79 27.41
N TRP A 499 -15.69 11.20 27.63
CA TRP A 499 -15.99 9.80 27.31
C TRP A 499 -16.76 9.68 26.00
N GLN A 500 -16.41 8.69 25.22
CA GLN A 500 -17.16 8.28 24.04
C GLN A 500 -17.28 6.77 24.01
N ALA A 501 -18.49 6.26 23.81
CA ALA A 501 -18.76 4.86 23.53
C ALA A 501 -19.52 4.76 22.22
N TYR A 502 -19.28 3.72 21.43
CA TYR A 502 -20.02 3.48 20.20
C TYR A 502 -20.24 2.01 19.95
N PHE A 503 -21.29 1.72 19.19
CA PHE A 503 -21.53 0.43 18.56
C PHE A 503 -21.83 0.68 17.10
N SER A 504 -21.28 -0.17 16.22
CA SER A 504 -21.60 -0.15 14.80
C SER A 504 -21.73 -1.55 14.21
N TYR A 505 -22.52 -1.61 13.16
CA TYR A 505 -22.61 -2.71 12.22
C TYR A 505 -22.39 -2.15 10.82
N ALA A 506 -21.58 -2.83 10.03
CA ALA A 506 -21.35 -2.50 8.64
C ALA A 506 -21.29 -3.78 7.80
N MET A 507 -21.84 -3.73 6.58
CA MET A 507 -21.71 -4.79 5.60
C MET A 507 -21.05 -4.22 4.33
N SER A 508 -20.18 -5.03 3.71
CA SER A 508 -19.59 -4.70 2.41
C SER A 508 -19.41 -5.95 1.56
N GLY A 509 -19.62 -5.81 0.25
CA GLY A 509 -19.27 -6.79 -0.76
C GLY A 509 -17.96 -6.44 -1.45
N HIS A 510 -17.24 -7.46 -1.90
CA HIS A 510 -15.97 -7.31 -2.62
C HIS A 510 -15.91 -8.32 -3.77
N GLU A 511 -15.61 -7.84 -4.96
CA GLU A 511 -15.47 -8.65 -6.16
C GLU A 511 -14.13 -9.42 -6.16
N PRO A 512 -14.02 -10.54 -6.90
CA PRO A 512 -12.74 -11.19 -7.18
C PRO A 512 -11.82 -10.27 -7.99
N ASN A 513 -10.52 -10.44 -7.82
CA ASN A 513 -9.51 -9.73 -8.64
C ASN A 513 -9.23 -10.48 -9.96
N ARG A 514 -8.38 -9.94 -10.84
CA ARG A 514 -8.02 -10.55 -12.12
C ARG A 514 -7.52 -11.99 -11.92
N ALA A 515 -6.54 -12.21 -11.06
CA ALA A 515 -5.94 -13.52 -10.85
C ALA A 515 -6.91 -14.61 -10.34
N ASP A 516 -8.00 -14.23 -9.64
CA ASP A 516 -9.00 -15.19 -9.20
C ASP A 516 -9.77 -15.83 -10.36
N PHE A 517 -9.95 -15.08 -11.46
CA PHE A 517 -10.69 -15.59 -12.64
C PHE A 517 -9.89 -16.59 -13.47
N GLU A 518 -8.57 -16.72 -13.25
CA GLU A 518 -7.74 -17.75 -13.84
C GLU A 518 -8.08 -19.17 -13.35
N ALA A 519 -8.97 -19.30 -12.36
CA ALA A 519 -9.45 -20.58 -11.86
C ALA A 519 -10.12 -21.47 -12.94
N GLY A 520 -10.40 -20.93 -14.11
CA GLY A 520 -10.99 -21.64 -15.24
C GLY A 520 -12.49 -21.35 -15.43
N VAL A 521 -13.01 -21.61 -16.62
CA VAL A 521 -14.39 -21.27 -17.00
C VAL A 521 -15.43 -21.94 -16.10
N ASN A 522 -15.13 -23.15 -15.61
CA ASN A 522 -16.06 -23.96 -14.81
C ASN A 522 -15.93 -23.73 -13.29
N ASP A 523 -14.93 -22.99 -12.83
CA ASP A 523 -14.64 -22.80 -11.41
C ASP A 523 -14.54 -21.32 -11.05
N GLN A 524 -15.44 -20.52 -11.59
CA GLN A 524 -15.44 -19.07 -11.42
C GLN A 524 -15.62 -18.65 -9.96
N PRO A 525 -14.83 -17.69 -9.48
CA PRO A 525 -14.88 -17.22 -8.10
C PRO A 525 -16.17 -16.45 -7.80
N LYS A 526 -16.63 -16.57 -6.55
CA LYS A 526 -17.77 -15.81 -6.03
C LYS A 526 -17.28 -14.57 -5.31
N PRO A 527 -18.07 -13.47 -5.33
CA PRO A 527 -17.72 -12.28 -4.55
C PRO A 527 -17.75 -12.57 -3.04
N GLU A 528 -16.88 -11.89 -2.33
CA GLU A 528 -16.81 -11.95 -0.87
C GLU A 528 -17.87 -11.04 -0.24
N ARG A 529 -18.32 -11.39 0.97
CA ARG A 529 -19.18 -10.55 1.80
C ARG A 529 -18.63 -10.50 3.23
N LEU A 530 -18.49 -9.28 3.74
CA LEU A 530 -18.04 -9.01 5.09
C LEU A 530 -19.17 -8.39 5.92
N HIS A 531 -19.41 -8.94 7.11
CA HIS A 531 -20.21 -8.34 8.18
C HIS A 531 -19.27 -7.95 9.32
N ASP A 532 -19.23 -6.68 9.64
CA ASP A 532 -18.33 -6.10 10.64
C ASP A 532 -19.13 -5.49 11.79
N PHE A 533 -18.87 -5.96 13.01
CA PHE A 533 -19.46 -5.47 14.26
C PHE A 533 -18.37 -4.87 15.11
N GLU A 534 -18.53 -3.62 15.53
CA GLU A 534 -17.56 -2.95 16.39
C GLU A 534 -18.22 -2.37 17.64
N LEU A 535 -17.53 -2.49 18.77
CA LEU A 535 -17.88 -1.85 20.04
C LEU A 535 -16.66 -1.12 20.57
N GLY A 536 -16.74 0.20 20.70
CA GLY A 536 -15.64 1.01 21.18
C GLY A 536 -15.98 1.83 22.42
N LEU A 537 -14.98 2.01 23.27
CA LEU A 537 -15.02 2.91 24.43
C LEU A 537 -13.70 3.69 24.47
N GLN A 538 -13.78 5.00 24.57
CA GLN A 538 -12.58 5.85 24.68
C GLN A 538 -12.78 6.99 25.67
N GLN A 539 -11.67 7.43 26.23
CA GLN A 539 -11.61 8.62 27.08
C GLN A 539 -10.43 9.50 26.67
N LYS A 540 -10.69 10.79 26.49
CA LYS A 540 -9.69 11.80 26.09
C LYS A 540 -9.57 12.86 27.18
N GLY A 541 -8.48 12.84 27.96
CA GLY A 541 -8.12 13.87 28.92
C GLY A 541 -7.03 14.79 28.36
N LEU A 542 -6.69 15.84 29.10
CA LEU A 542 -5.62 16.79 28.72
C LEU A 542 -4.23 16.17 28.73
N LYS A 543 -4.00 15.21 29.61
CA LYS A 543 -2.69 14.57 29.82
C LYS A 543 -2.67 13.08 29.49
N TYR A 544 -3.79 12.50 29.13
CA TYR A 544 -3.91 11.10 28.78
C TYR A 544 -5.07 10.89 27.80
N SER A 545 -4.94 9.85 27.01
CA SER A 545 -6.07 9.28 26.27
C SER A 545 -5.95 7.76 26.26
N TRP A 546 -7.08 7.08 26.24
CA TRP A 546 -7.10 5.63 26.03
C TRP A 546 -8.38 5.22 25.31
N GLY A 547 -8.32 4.09 24.65
CA GLY A 547 -9.44 3.50 23.95
C GLY A 547 -9.35 1.97 23.92
N ILE A 548 -10.51 1.35 23.92
CA ILE A 548 -10.69 -0.10 23.75
C ILE A 548 -11.69 -0.27 22.62
N THR A 549 -11.38 -1.11 21.64
CA THR A 549 -12.29 -1.51 20.58
C THR A 549 -12.35 -3.02 20.50
N GLY A 550 -13.54 -3.61 20.62
CA GLY A 550 -13.81 -5.00 20.25
C GLY A 550 -14.36 -5.02 18.83
N TYR A 551 -13.93 -5.97 18.00
CA TYR A 551 -14.45 -6.16 16.66
C TYR A 551 -14.72 -7.63 16.36
N TYR A 552 -15.73 -7.89 15.50
CA TYR A 552 -16.04 -9.20 14.95
C TYR A 552 -16.37 -9.07 13.47
N MET A 553 -15.44 -9.50 12.62
CA MET A 553 -15.51 -9.46 11.16
C MET A 553 -15.82 -10.87 10.66
N LEU A 554 -17.05 -11.10 10.17
CA LEU A 554 -17.52 -12.38 9.65
C LEU A 554 -17.53 -12.33 8.13
N TYR A 555 -16.76 -13.21 7.49
CA TYR A 555 -16.66 -13.32 6.04
C TYR A 555 -17.47 -14.51 5.53
N HIS A 556 -18.15 -14.29 4.42
CA HIS A 556 -18.76 -15.32 3.58
C HIS A 556 -18.07 -15.34 2.22
N ASN A 557 -17.79 -16.53 1.73
CA ASN A 557 -17.10 -16.77 0.46
C ASN A 557 -15.72 -16.06 0.37
N GLN A 558 -14.96 -15.99 1.46
CA GLN A 558 -13.64 -15.38 1.43
C GLN A 558 -12.74 -16.14 0.46
N LEU A 559 -12.05 -15.40 -0.43
CA LEU A 559 -11.06 -15.95 -1.37
C LEU A 559 -9.72 -16.10 -0.65
N VAL A 560 -9.19 -17.33 -0.61
CA VAL A 560 -7.92 -17.67 0.01
C VAL A 560 -7.15 -18.67 -0.83
N LEU A 561 -5.82 -18.66 -0.74
CA LEU A 561 -5.01 -19.71 -1.34
C LEU A 561 -5.27 -21.04 -0.62
N THR A 562 -5.61 -22.07 -1.40
CA THR A 562 -5.89 -23.42 -0.91
C THR A 562 -4.92 -24.47 -1.46
N GLY A 563 -4.00 -24.07 -2.34
CA GLY A 563 -3.17 -24.96 -3.13
C GLY A 563 -3.89 -25.57 -4.34
N LYS A 564 -5.17 -25.22 -4.58
CA LYS A 564 -5.91 -25.67 -5.76
C LYS A 564 -5.32 -25.05 -7.03
N ILE A 565 -5.07 -25.87 -8.04
CA ILE A 565 -4.61 -25.43 -9.35
C ILE A 565 -5.78 -25.29 -10.33
N ASN A 566 -5.61 -24.40 -11.31
CA ASN A 566 -6.49 -24.27 -12.46
C ASN A 566 -6.19 -25.35 -13.53
N ASP A 567 -6.82 -25.24 -14.69
CA ASP A 567 -6.69 -26.18 -15.81
C ASP A 567 -5.33 -26.13 -16.54
N VAL A 568 -4.51 -25.09 -16.29
CA VAL A 568 -3.12 -24.97 -16.80
C VAL A 568 -2.06 -25.14 -15.71
N GLY A 569 -2.45 -25.49 -14.47
CA GLY A 569 -1.54 -25.79 -13.36
C GLY A 569 -1.16 -24.59 -12.48
N GLY A 570 -1.73 -23.39 -12.70
CA GLY A 570 -1.51 -22.22 -11.88
C GLY A 570 -2.29 -22.26 -10.56
N TYR A 571 -1.68 -21.83 -9.46
CA TYR A 571 -2.37 -21.72 -8.16
C TYR A 571 -3.31 -20.52 -8.14
N THR A 572 -4.58 -20.77 -7.83
CA THR A 572 -5.62 -19.74 -7.72
C THR A 572 -6.23 -19.72 -6.33
N ARG A 573 -6.80 -18.56 -5.94
CA ARG A 573 -7.58 -18.49 -4.70
C ARG A 573 -8.94 -19.18 -4.91
N SER A 574 -9.40 -19.86 -3.86
CA SER A 574 -10.71 -20.50 -3.84
C SER A 574 -11.58 -19.92 -2.73
N ASN A 575 -12.90 -19.87 -2.95
CA ASN A 575 -13.82 -19.41 -1.94
C ASN A 575 -13.96 -20.42 -0.79
N ILE A 576 -13.72 -19.98 0.44
CA ILE A 576 -14.12 -20.72 1.63
C ILE A 576 -15.46 -20.20 2.14
N ALA A 577 -16.37 -21.11 2.53
CA ALA A 577 -17.73 -20.75 2.86
C ALA A 577 -17.84 -19.71 3.99
N ARG A 578 -17.02 -19.87 5.04
CA ARG A 578 -17.02 -18.99 6.22
C ARG A 578 -15.63 -18.86 6.83
N SER A 579 -15.32 -17.64 7.23
CA SER A 579 -14.16 -17.32 8.08
C SER A 579 -14.50 -16.16 8.99
N TYR A 580 -13.69 -15.92 10.02
CA TYR A 580 -13.88 -14.77 10.88
C TYR A 580 -12.57 -14.24 11.45
N ARG A 581 -12.60 -12.93 11.78
CA ARG A 581 -11.58 -12.22 12.55
C ARG A 581 -12.27 -11.61 13.77
N LEU A 582 -11.86 -12.00 14.96
CA LEU A 582 -12.37 -11.49 16.24
C LEU A 582 -11.21 -10.92 17.02
N GLY A 583 -11.33 -9.71 17.55
CA GLY A 583 -10.25 -9.16 18.34
C GLY A 583 -10.62 -7.99 19.24
N ILE A 584 -9.64 -7.63 20.07
CA ILE A 584 -9.68 -6.47 20.95
C ILE A 584 -8.44 -5.62 20.67
N GLU A 585 -8.64 -4.33 20.40
CA GLU A 585 -7.59 -3.34 20.25
C GLU A 585 -7.59 -2.39 21.44
N LEU A 586 -6.46 -2.30 22.12
CA LEU A 586 -6.18 -1.34 23.18
C LEU A 586 -5.25 -0.27 22.64
N GLN A 587 -5.51 0.98 22.94
CA GLN A 587 -4.61 2.08 22.60
C GLN A 587 -4.59 3.11 23.72
N GLY A 588 -3.45 3.78 23.89
CA GLY A 588 -3.35 4.80 24.91
C GLY A 588 -2.16 5.70 24.72
N SER A 589 -2.29 6.93 25.24
CA SER A 589 -1.21 7.90 25.32
C SER A 589 -1.25 8.62 26.66
N VAL A 590 -0.08 8.99 27.16
CA VAL A 590 0.07 9.74 28.41
C VAL A 590 1.18 10.79 28.26
N ARG A 591 0.92 12.01 28.74
CA ARG A 591 1.90 13.09 28.83
C ARG A 591 1.80 13.77 30.20
N PRO A 592 2.30 13.11 31.27
CA PRO A 592 2.15 13.60 32.63
C PRO A 592 2.89 14.92 32.86
N ILE A 593 4.04 15.11 32.20
CA ILE A 593 4.93 16.26 32.27
C ILE A 593 5.39 16.70 30.89
N HIS A 594 5.92 17.91 30.75
CA HIS A 594 6.27 18.48 29.45
C HIS A 594 7.41 17.77 28.71
N TRP A 595 8.34 17.13 29.45
CA TRP A 595 9.51 16.49 28.86
C TRP A 595 9.36 14.97 28.66
N PHE A 596 8.19 14.38 28.99
CA PHE A 596 7.94 12.94 28.86
C PHE A 596 6.56 12.68 28.27
N SER A 597 6.47 11.84 27.25
CA SER A 597 5.23 11.22 26.80
C SER A 597 5.46 9.76 26.43
N ALA A 598 4.42 8.96 26.55
CA ALA A 598 4.39 7.58 26.09
C ALA A 598 3.05 7.31 25.39
N GLU A 599 3.10 6.57 24.32
CA GLU A 599 1.93 6.08 23.59
C GLU A 599 2.13 4.63 23.20
N GLY A 600 1.04 3.90 23.04
CA GLY A 600 1.13 2.51 22.64
C GLY A 600 -0.22 1.92 22.32
N ASN A 601 -0.15 0.77 21.67
CA ASN A 601 -1.31 -0.04 21.36
C ASN A 601 -0.99 -1.52 21.45
N LEU A 602 -2.04 -2.32 21.66
CA LEU A 602 -1.98 -3.78 21.68
C LEU A 602 -3.26 -4.33 21.07
N ALA A 603 -3.10 -5.14 20.04
CA ALA A 603 -4.18 -5.89 19.41
C ALA A 603 -4.03 -7.37 19.76
N LEU A 604 -5.11 -7.96 20.23
CA LEU A 604 -5.25 -9.39 20.50
C LEU A 604 -6.35 -9.93 19.58
N SER A 605 -6.06 -10.95 18.77
CA SER A 605 -7.03 -11.43 17.78
C SER A 605 -7.07 -12.96 17.67
N ARG A 606 -8.18 -13.44 17.14
CA ARG A 606 -8.39 -14.83 16.75
C ARG A 606 -8.98 -14.84 15.34
N ASN A 607 -8.25 -15.39 14.40
CA ASN A 607 -8.57 -15.35 12.97
C ASN A 607 -8.67 -16.78 12.45
N LYS A 608 -9.85 -17.20 11.99
CA LYS A 608 -10.14 -18.61 11.67
C LYS A 608 -10.83 -18.77 10.31
N ALA A 609 -10.37 -19.78 9.57
CA ALA A 609 -11.09 -20.39 8.47
C ALA A 609 -11.88 -21.60 8.99
N LEU A 610 -13.11 -21.78 8.50
CA LEU A 610 -14.01 -22.88 8.86
C LEU A 610 -14.22 -23.78 7.65
N ASP A 611 -14.19 -25.10 7.87
CA ASP A 611 -14.37 -26.12 6.85
C ASP A 611 -13.42 -25.90 5.64
N TYR A 612 -12.12 -25.67 5.95
CA TYR A 612 -11.07 -25.41 5.00
C TYR A 612 -10.59 -26.70 4.34
N VAL A 613 -10.35 -26.65 3.02
CA VAL A 613 -9.76 -27.76 2.26
C VAL A 613 -8.45 -27.27 1.63
N GLU A 614 -7.36 -27.99 1.94
CA GLU A 614 -6.07 -27.83 1.32
C GLU A 614 -5.91 -28.81 0.15
N TYR A 615 -5.18 -28.41 -0.88
CA TYR A 615 -4.82 -29.25 -2.02
C TYR A 615 -3.31 -29.24 -2.19
N ASP A 616 -2.70 -30.44 -2.29
CA ASP A 616 -1.28 -30.61 -2.56
C ASP A 616 -1.12 -31.39 -3.89
N ASP A 617 -0.22 -30.90 -4.76
CA ASP A 617 0.09 -31.58 -6.03
C ASP A 617 0.69 -32.96 -5.77
N ASN A 618 0.31 -33.96 -6.56
CA ASN A 618 0.78 -35.31 -6.41
C ASN A 618 1.58 -35.77 -7.65
N TYR A 619 2.88 -35.59 -7.58
CA TYR A 619 3.77 -35.98 -8.68
C TYR A 619 3.99 -37.51 -8.82
N ASP A 620 3.64 -38.30 -7.79
CA ASP A 620 3.75 -39.72 -7.83
C ASP A 620 2.65 -40.39 -8.68
N ASN A 621 1.42 -39.84 -8.59
CA ASN A 621 0.22 -40.43 -9.21
C ASN A 621 -0.50 -39.48 -10.16
N GLY A 622 -0.06 -38.23 -10.24
CA GLY A 622 -0.75 -37.13 -10.95
C GLY A 622 -1.97 -36.60 -10.18
N GLY A 623 -2.42 -35.41 -10.56
CA GLY A 623 -3.52 -34.70 -9.93
C GLY A 623 -3.18 -34.10 -8.57
N GLN A 624 -4.17 -33.91 -7.71
CA GLN A 624 -4.00 -33.34 -6.37
C GLN A 624 -4.56 -34.25 -5.28
N VAL A 625 -3.96 -34.21 -4.10
CA VAL A 625 -4.50 -34.78 -2.86
C VAL A 625 -5.12 -33.66 -2.04
N SER A 626 -6.31 -33.92 -1.48
CA SER A 626 -7.01 -32.91 -0.66
C SER A 626 -7.05 -33.30 0.84
N HIS A 627 -6.88 -32.31 1.70
CA HIS A 627 -6.95 -32.44 3.14
C HIS A 627 -8.02 -31.50 3.72
N ALA A 628 -9.02 -32.05 4.40
CA ALA A 628 -10.10 -31.27 4.99
C ALA A 628 -9.87 -30.97 6.46
N TYR A 629 -10.02 -29.72 6.84
CA TYR A 629 -9.85 -29.21 8.20
C TYR A 629 -11.14 -28.54 8.68
N LYS A 630 -11.61 -28.90 9.86
CA LYS A 630 -12.80 -28.28 10.45
C LYS A 630 -12.60 -26.81 10.80
N THR A 631 -11.41 -26.47 11.29
CA THR A 631 -11.06 -25.10 11.71
C THR A 631 -9.55 -24.92 11.68
N THR A 632 -9.06 -23.89 10.97
CA THR A 632 -7.64 -23.54 10.92
C THR A 632 -7.43 -22.06 11.20
N ASN A 633 -6.17 -21.62 11.34
CA ASN A 633 -5.82 -20.21 11.38
C ASN A 633 -5.78 -19.63 9.96
N LEU A 634 -6.23 -18.39 9.78
CA LEU A 634 -5.99 -17.64 8.56
C LEU A 634 -4.50 -17.26 8.48
N SER A 635 -3.93 -17.39 7.28
CA SER A 635 -2.54 -16.99 7.00
C SER A 635 -2.30 -15.50 7.29
N PHE A 636 -1.04 -15.12 7.58
CA PHE A 636 -0.60 -13.75 7.87
C PHE A 636 -1.47 -13.00 8.89
N SER A 637 -2.07 -13.73 9.83
CA SER A 637 -2.99 -13.19 10.81
C SER A 637 -2.46 -13.41 12.23
N PRO A 638 -1.54 -12.56 12.72
CA PRO A 638 -0.92 -12.70 14.04
C PRO A 638 -1.97 -12.58 15.15
N VAL A 639 -1.80 -13.37 16.20
CA VAL A 639 -2.67 -13.34 17.39
C VAL A 639 -2.42 -12.08 18.21
N VAL A 640 -1.16 -11.60 18.24
CA VAL A 640 -0.75 -10.42 19.01
C VAL A 640 0.04 -9.47 18.12
N VAL A 641 -0.40 -8.21 18.05
CA VAL A 641 0.35 -7.10 17.46
C VAL A 641 0.41 -5.98 18.49
N GLY A 642 1.62 -5.56 18.84
CA GLY A 642 1.84 -4.45 19.77
C GLY A 642 2.78 -3.40 19.22
N ALA A 643 2.54 -2.13 19.55
CA ALA A 643 3.45 -1.04 19.26
C ALA A 643 3.48 -0.07 20.45
N ALA A 644 4.64 0.51 20.71
CA ALA A 644 4.81 1.51 21.75
C ALA A 644 5.89 2.52 21.36
N THR A 645 5.70 3.78 21.72
CA THR A 645 6.71 4.84 21.56
C THR A 645 6.84 5.60 22.87
N ILE A 646 8.05 5.68 23.38
CA ILE A 646 8.40 6.52 24.54
C ILE A 646 9.17 7.72 24.01
N ASN A 647 8.74 8.93 24.38
CA ASN A 647 9.36 10.18 23.98
C ASN A 647 9.94 10.91 25.18
N PHE A 648 11.19 11.32 25.07
CA PHE A 648 11.88 12.20 26.01
C PHE A 648 12.19 13.54 25.31
N MET A 649 11.80 14.62 25.90
CA MET A 649 12.02 15.99 25.41
C MET A 649 12.85 16.79 26.44
N PRO A 650 14.17 16.45 26.57
CA PRO A 650 15.03 17.07 27.60
C PRO A 650 15.24 18.56 27.37
N LEU A 651 15.07 19.01 26.12
CA LEU A 651 15.11 20.39 25.68
C LEU A 651 13.87 20.67 24.81
N SER A 652 13.42 21.91 24.76
CA SER A 652 12.23 22.30 23.97
C SER A 652 12.36 22.00 22.47
N HIS A 653 13.57 21.84 21.98
CA HIS A 653 13.91 21.63 20.57
C HIS A 653 14.55 20.23 20.30
N LEU A 654 14.63 19.35 21.32
CA LEU A 654 15.15 17.99 21.17
C LEU A 654 14.11 16.97 21.62
N THR A 655 13.75 16.07 20.71
CA THR A 655 12.91 14.91 21.00
C THR A 655 13.69 13.64 20.74
N LEU A 656 13.77 12.78 21.73
CA LEU A 656 14.33 11.42 21.66
C LEU A 656 13.17 10.43 21.76
N SER A 657 12.99 9.59 20.77
CA SER A 657 11.90 8.63 20.68
C SER A 657 12.41 7.20 20.62
N LEU A 658 11.72 6.29 21.29
CA LEU A 658 12.01 4.84 21.31
C LEU A 658 10.79 4.08 20.77
N PRO A 659 10.57 4.03 19.44
CA PRO A 659 9.51 3.23 18.86
C PRO A 659 9.86 1.75 18.95
N ALA A 660 8.90 0.93 19.42
CA ALA A 660 9.00 -0.53 19.52
C ALA A 660 7.83 -1.19 18.79
N LYS A 661 8.05 -2.36 18.21
CA LYS A 661 7.03 -3.18 17.55
C LYS A 661 7.17 -4.64 17.94
N TYR A 662 6.05 -5.29 18.27
CA TYR A 662 5.96 -6.72 18.47
C TYR A 662 4.88 -7.31 17.58
N VAL A 663 5.21 -8.41 16.91
CA VAL A 663 4.28 -9.21 16.12
C VAL A 663 4.48 -10.67 16.52
N SER A 664 3.41 -11.38 16.86
CA SER A 664 3.48 -12.81 17.14
C SER A 664 3.71 -13.62 15.86
N GLU A 665 3.97 -14.91 15.99
CA GLU A 665 4.08 -15.85 14.89
C GLU A 665 2.86 -15.81 13.94
N VAL A 666 3.09 -16.14 12.68
CA VAL A 666 2.06 -16.27 11.65
C VAL A 666 2.30 -17.52 10.81
N TYR A 667 1.23 -18.12 10.30
CA TYR A 667 1.32 -19.18 9.30
C TYR A 667 1.41 -18.61 7.89
N LEU A 668 2.18 -19.26 7.02
CA LEU A 668 2.34 -18.88 5.62
C LEU A 668 1.13 -19.23 4.76
N ASP A 669 0.39 -20.29 5.17
CA ASP A 669 -0.83 -20.75 4.54
C ASP A 669 -1.99 -20.93 5.55
N ASN A 670 -3.14 -21.40 5.05
CA ASN A 670 -4.32 -21.61 5.86
C ASN A 670 -4.45 -23.03 6.45
N ALA A 671 -3.48 -23.92 6.19
CA ALA A 671 -3.50 -25.30 6.71
C ALA A 671 -3.02 -25.42 8.18
N GLN A 672 -2.39 -24.36 8.70
CA GLN A 672 -1.88 -24.29 10.09
C GLN A 672 -0.82 -25.37 10.39
N GLN A 673 0.07 -25.64 9.43
CA GLN A 673 1.18 -26.58 9.62
C GLN A 673 2.36 -25.89 10.34
N GLU A 674 2.95 -26.57 11.34
CA GLU A 674 4.04 -26.00 12.15
C GLU A 674 5.32 -25.70 11.36
N ASN A 675 5.60 -26.46 10.29
CA ASN A 675 6.72 -26.25 9.38
C ASN A 675 6.50 -25.13 8.37
N ARG A 676 5.28 -24.54 8.30
CA ARG A 676 4.90 -23.42 7.40
C ARG A 676 4.60 -22.16 8.22
N ARG A 677 5.51 -21.81 9.13
CA ARG A 677 5.31 -20.73 10.10
C ARG A 677 6.49 -19.77 10.14
N LEU A 678 6.20 -18.48 10.18
CA LEU A 678 7.17 -17.43 10.49
C LEU A 678 7.17 -17.14 12.00
N PRO A 679 8.34 -17.11 12.64
CA PRO A 679 8.44 -16.83 14.06
C PRO A 679 8.08 -15.39 14.40
N GLY A 680 7.53 -15.17 15.58
CA GLY A 680 7.26 -13.85 16.12
C GLY A 680 8.54 -13.02 16.32
N TYR A 681 8.40 -11.70 16.28
CA TYR A 681 9.54 -10.79 16.43
C TYR A 681 9.21 -9.57 17.29
N PHE A 682 10.26 -9.04 17.91
CA PHE A 682 10.28 -7.74 18.57
C PHE A 682 11.39 -6.90 17.95
N VAL A 683 11.07 -5.67 17.54
CA VAL A 683 12.01 -4.71 16.94
C VAL A 683 11.94 -3.40 17.69
N GLN A 684 13.10 -2.90 18.10
CA GLN A 684 13.28 -1.61 18.76
C GLN A 684 14.00 -0.66 17.81
N ASN A 685 13.42 0.53 17.63
CA ASN A 685 14.05 1.63 16.91
C ASN A 685 14.40 2.77 17.88
N PHE A 686 15.25 3.68 17.41
CA PHE A 686 15.58 4.94 18.07
C PHE A 686 15.46 6.07 17.07
N ARG A 687 14.87 7.20 17.49
CA ARG A 687 14.82 8.42 16.69
C ARG A 687 15.16 9.64 17.54
N ALA A 688 16.03 10.51 17.01
CA ALA A 688 16.32 11.82 17.58
C ALA A 688 15.91 12.91 16.58
N VAL A 689 15.13 13.89 17.01
CA VAL A 689 14.74 15.06 16.23
C VAL A 689 15.23 16.30 16.96
N TYR A 690 16.12 17.07 16.33
CA TYR A 690 16.64 18.31 16.85
C TYR A 690 16.18 19.48 15.96
N SER A 691 15.31 20.34 16.47
CA SER A 691 14.71 21.45 15.72
C SER A 691 15.44 22.76 16.03
N LEU A 692 16.07 23.35 15.02
CA LEU A 692 16.77 24.62 15.11
C LEU A 692 15.92 25.75 14.53
N MET A 693 15.78 26.85 15.25
CA MET A 693 15.32 28.11 14.69
C MET A 693 16.51 28.86 14.11
N SER A 694 16.60 28.96 12.81
CA SER A 694 17.75 29.53 12.10
C SER A 694 17.47 30.92 11.55
N LYS A 695 18.53 31.73 11.42
CA LYS A 695 18.47 33.02 10.71
C LYS A 695 18.36 32.85 9.18
N ILE A 696 18.69 31.67 8.66
CA ILE A 696 18.69 31.33 7.21
C ILE A 696 17.36 30.71 6.79
N GLY A 697 16.49 30.32 7.73
CA GLY A 697 15.19 29.74 7.49
C GLY A 697 14.31 29.82 8.72
N ARG A 698 13.02 29.51 8.56
CA ARG A 698 12.07 29.51 9.69
C ARG A 698 12.39 28.39 10.67
N GLN A 699 12.77 27.20 10.14
CA GLN A 699 13.06 26.01 10.94
C GLN A 699 13.99 25.07 10.17
N THR A 700 14.92 24.42 10.90
CA THR A 700 15.71 23.30 10.40
C THR A 700 15.58 22.13 11.37
N ASP A 701 15.10 20.99 10.89
CA ASP A 701 15.05 19.75 11.67
C ASP A 701 16.20 18.82 11.23
N LEU A 702 17.01 18.39 12.21
CA LEU A 702 17.97 17.31 12.05
C LEU A 702 17.36 16.04 12.63
N ILE A 703 17.27 14.98 11.84
CA ILE A 703 16.63 13.72 12.23
C ILE A 703 17.67 12.60 12.10
N LEU A 704 17.88 11.87 13.16
CA LEU A 704 18.63 10.60 13.16
C LEU A 704 17.65 9.49 13.51
N GLN A 705 17.55 8.50 12.66
CA GLN A 705 16.77 7.28 12.91
C GLN A 705 17.68 6.08 12.84
N LEU A 706 17.67 5.26 13.90
CA LEU A 706 18.30 3.95 13.95
C LEU A 706 17.19 2.91 13.98
N ASN A 707 17.17 2.05 12.98
CA ASN A 707 16.20 0.98 12.87
C ASN A 707 16.81 -0.32 13.41
N ASN A 708 15.96 -1.15 14.01
CA ASN A 708 16.36 -2.48 14.49
C ASN A 708 17.64 -2.46 15.33
N VAL A 709 17.64 -1.68 16.42
CA VAL A 709 18.84 -1.39 17.26
C VAL A 709 19.50 -2.67 17.79
N PHE A 710 18.73 -3.76 17.95
CA PHE A 710 19.25 -5.03 18.50
C PHE A 710 19.64 -6.05 17.41
N ASP A 711 19.73 -5.65 16.13
CA ASP A 711 20.04 -6.52 14.98
C ASP A 711 19.20 -7.81 14.96
N LYS A 712 17.90 -7.69 15.30
CA LYS A 712 16.99 -8.82 15.26
C LYS A 712 16.84 -9.34 13.84
N ARG A 713 17.14 -10.61 13.61
CA ARG A 713 16.80 -11.30 12.36
C ARG A 713 15.32 -11.63 12.39
N TYR A 714 14.56 -11.15 11.39
CA TYR A 714 13.11 -11.40 11.30
C TYR A 714 12.60 -11.28 9.87
N THR A 715 11.49 -11.96 9.63
CA THR A 715 10.83 -12.08 8.34
C THR A 715 9.34 -11.88 8.55
N PRO A 716 8.77 -10.71 8.18
CA PRO A 716 7.33 -10.45 8.34
C PRO A 716 6.48 -11.07 7.24
N ASN A 717 7.10 -11.49 6.13
CA ASN A 717 6.45 -12.04 4.95
C ASN A 717 7.20 -13.26 4.42
N GLY A 718 6.50 -14.08 3.64
CA GLY A 718 7.00 -15.27 2.98
C GLY A 718 5.92 -15.95 2.17
N TYR A 719 6.23 -17.08 1.57
CA TYR A 719 5.25 -17.97 0.95
C TYR A 719 5.69 -19.44 1.08
N THR A 720 4.75 -20.33 0.84
CA THR A 720 4.97 -21.78 0.91
C THR A 720 4.18 -22.48 -0.17
N TYR A 721 4.71 -23.57 -0.66
CA TYR A 721 3.97 -24.55 -1.44
C TYR A 721 4.40 -25.96 -1.04
N SER A 722 3.50 -26.93 -1.26
CA SER A 722 3.77 -28.31 -0.93
C SER A 722 3.29 -29.24 -2.04
N TYR A 723 3.94 -30.38 -2.14
CA TYR A 723 3.62 -31.41 -3.11
C TYR A 723 4.02 -32.80 -2.59
N VAL A 724 3.36 -33.83 -3.08
CA VAL A 724 3.70 -35.23 -2.78
C VAL A 724 4.70 -35.74 -3.82
N TYR A 725 5.85 -36.19 -3.35
CA TYR A 725 6.89 -36.82 -4.18
C TYR A 725 7.61 -37.91 -3.40
N GLY A 726 7.79 -39.10 -4.03
CA GLY A 726 8.39 -40.27 -3.39
C GLY A 726 7.58 -40.77 -2.17
N GLY A 727 6.25 -40.61 -2.20
CA GLY A 727 5.35 -40.98 -1.10
C GLY A 727 5.43 -40.08 0.13
N GLN A 728 6.09 -38.93 0.03
CA GLN A 728 6.25 -37.96 1.11
C GLN A 728 5.74 -36.58 0.70
N LEU A 729 5.21 -35.82 1.69
CA LEU A 729 4.87 -34.42 1.50
C LEU A 729 6.15 -33.59 1.62
N VAL A 730 6.56 -32.99 0.50
CA VAL A 730 7.65 -32.03 0.43
C VAL A 730 7.07 -30.63 0.63
N THR A 731 7.72 -29.80 1.43
CA THR A 731 7.31 -28.42 1.69
C THR A 731 8.47 -27.48 1.41
N GLU A 732 8.23 -26.48 0.60
CA GLU A 732 9.18 -25.43 0.24
C GLU A 732 8.71 -24.11 0.80
N ASN A 733 9.53 -23.48 1.65
CA ASN A 733 9.24 -22.18 2.27
C ASN A 733 10.25 -21.13 1.79
N PHE A 734 9.75 -19.97 1.51
CA PHE A 734 10.53 -18.79 1.13
C PHE A 734 10.17 -17.61 2.04
N VAL A 735 11.15 -16.82 2.42
CA VAL A 735 10.99 -15.72 3.37
C VAL A 735 11.51 -14.40 2.81
N PHE A 736 10.89 -13.29 3.20
CA PHE A 736 11.33 -11.93 2.86
C PHE A 736 11.88 -11.25 4.12
N PRO A 737 13.21 -11.25 4.29
CA PRO A 737 13.82 -10.71 5.51
C PRO A 737 13.89 -9.19 5.50
N MET A 738 13.70 -8.62 6.67
CA MET A 738 13.96 -7.22 6.93
C MET A 738 15.40 -6.98 7.33
N ALA A 739 15.89 -5.78 7.04
CA ALA A 739 17.26 -5.36 7.33
C ALA A 739 17.58 -5.46 8.82
N GLY A 740 18.83 -5.83 9.13
CA GLY A 740 19.43 -5.70 10.45
C GLY A 740 19.53 -4.24 10.89
N THR A 741 20.42 -3.97 11.85
CA THR A 741 20.66 -2.59 12.31
C THR A 741 21.07 -1.68 11.16
N ASN A 742 20.32 -0.60 10.94
CA ASN A 742 20.57 0.37 9.91
C ASN A 742 20.17 1.78 10.36
N PHE A 743 20.63 2.80 9.63
CA PHE A 743 20.36 4.18 10.00
C PHE A 743 19.89 5.03 8.82
N MET A 744 19.19 6.11 9.14
CA MET A 744 18.85 7.22 8.26
C MET A 744 19.15 8.54 8.99
N PHE A 745 19.79 9.46 8.31
CA PHE A 745 20.00 10.84 8.76
C PHE A 745 19.30 11.79 7.80
N ALA A 746 18.49 12.71 8.31
CA ALA A 746 17.77 13.68 7.48
C ALA A 746 18.01 15.12 7.96
N VAL A 747 18.00 16.04 6.99
CA VAL A 747 18.04 17.49 7.19
C VAL A 747 16.86 18.09 6.44
N ASN A 748 15.90 18.64 7.19
CA ASN A 748 14.72 19.29 6.67
C ASN A 748 14.79 20.79 6.96
N ILE A 749 14.86 21.60 5.91
CA ILE A 749 14.97 23.07 6.00
C ILE A 749 13.70 23.70 5.49
N LYS A 750 13.05 24.53 6.31
CA LYS A 750 11.90 25.34 5.96
C LYS A 750 12.31 26.82 5.87
N LEU A 751 12.07 27.44 4.71
CA LEU A 751 12.40 28.82 4.40
C LEU A 751 11.20 29.75 4.50
#